data_5152ee4a5c0f1adacac597f8de2f9a25
#
_entry.id   5152ee4a5c0f1adacac597f8de2f9a25
#
_cell.length_a   1.000
_cell.length_b   1.000
_cell.length_c   1.000
_cell.angle_alpha   90.00
_cell.angle_beta   90.00
_cell.angle_gamma   90.00
#
_symmetry.space_group_name_H-M   'P 1'
#
loop_
_entity.id
_entity.type
_entity.pdbx_description
1 polymer ?
#
loop_
_entity_poly.entity_id
_entity_poly.type
_entity_poly.pdbx_seq_one_letter_code
_entity_poly.pdbx_strand_id
1 'polypeptide(L)'
;MGKSNKRAKVKNHPNPIAKPVKPPTDPELAAVREKQILPVINDLKSPEVSRRSAAAIAIANLIEDTKCRKLLLREQVVGILLEQTITDSSLESKSAGWGILRNLALEEEADFSIHLYRQDILTPITAIIQMIIETIESKENPIAKLPKAQQSLLWTLSSSVVGLLTSLGEAQEEIVEAISNLPSILNFLFGLLNVPAVPGELFSDILTCISTLTEDNKVLAQQIVGNESWLMGLMQLRELAGPRAVPACAVLHNIFTCLEWFDHNTPMEGASDAILIPTLVQCMSQVQGEDNLSNGSSHLNPDQILQLALEITASIATSLQEALEHGAKHEKEFEGFDDKTDGDDETMADDINDDASDDEDEDELNEEDEEEDEMTIAEIAEDMDRVIGDGSDDEDDSEDVPPTLDALIRVASPFLLRLAQTDNEAVQSGAISALNNIAWTISNVDFSTASGRLKKSWAPLAQQIWSEVVTPVLASNTADIELASSITSLAWAVARSVQGQVKLSGDEHRKFMALYQASKDIPAPTDTEGVDPFQGLGVKCVGVLGRLALDPAPLALNRDIGVFLLTVLSRLPETPAADAVEALNEIFDIYADKSYACDEVYRNDGFHRHLEELKVKVTKAAKGVDRRKDTELRSRADEAGLNLTRFLAYKKREQKN
;
A
#
# COMPACT_ATOMS: atom_id res chain seq x y z
N MET A 1 -60.62 0.93 6.02
CA MET A 1 -60.56 -0.09 4.93
C MET A 1 -59.08 -0.37 4.65
N GLY A 2 -58.57 -1.47 5.22
CA GLY A 2 -57.18 -1.81 5.11
C GLY A 2 -56.85 -2.46 3.77
N LYS A 3 -55.81 -2.01 3.07
CA LYS A 3 -55.23 -2.72 1.94
C LYS A 3 -54.20 -3.73 2.41
N SER A 4 -54.54 -5.00 2.28
CA SER A 4 -53.68 -6.16 2.50
C SER A 4 -52.57 -6.19 1.47
N ASN A 5 -51.29 -6.06 1.89
CA ASN A 5 -50.12 -6.34 1.06
C ASN A 5 -50.01 -7.87 0.88
N LYS A 6 -50.28 -8.31 -0.32
CA LYS A 6 -50.02 -9.71 -0.76
C LYS A 6 -48.48 -9.92 -0.84
N ARG A 7 -47.93 -10.63 0.13
CA ARG A 7 -46.58 -11.20 0.01
C ARG A 7 -46.52 -12.11 -1.22
N ALA A 8 -45.64 -11.80 -2.16
CA ALA A 8 -45.31 -12.68 -3.27
C ALA A 8 -44.70 -13.97 -2.71
N LYS A 9 -45.37 -15.09 -2.92
CA LYS A 9 -44.83 -16.43 -2.65
C LYS A 9 -43.66 -16.64 -3.61
N VAL A 10 -42.45 -16.78 -3.09
CA VAL A 10 -41.31 -17.34 -3.81
C VAL A 10 -41.72 -18.75 -4.22
N LYS A 11 -41.94 -18.95 -5.50
CA LYS A 11 -42.11 -20.28 -6.06
C LYS A 11 -40.74 -20.95 -6.09
N ASN A 12 -40.51 -21.92 -5.18
CA ASN A 12 -39.48 -22.93 -5.35
C ASN A 12 -39.81 -23.71 -6.64
N HIS A 13 -39.17 -23.34 -7.75
CA HIS A 13 -39.17 -24.20 -8.94
C HIS A 13 -38.16 -25.33 -8.67
N PRO A 14 -38.57 -26.61 -8.82
CA PRO A 14 -37.63 -27.72 -8.87
C PRO A 14 -36.66 -27.43 -10.03
N ASN A 15 -35.35 -27.66 -9.78
CA ASN A 15 -34.26 -27.47 -10.70
C ASN A 15 -34.66 -27.85 -12.13
N PRO A 16 -34.79 -26.91 -13.09
CA PRO A 16 -34.99 -27.29 -14.45
C PRO A 16 -33.72 -28.01 -14.88
N ILE A 17 -33.83 -29.17 -15.49
CA ILE A 17 -32.77 -29.88 -16.20
C ILE A 17 -31.85 -28.83 -16.82
N ALA A 18 -30.59 -28.81 -16.41
CA ALA A 18 -29.65 -27.78 -16.80
C ALA A 18 -29.68 -27.62 -18.32
N LYS A 19 -30.04 -26.42 -18.77
CA LYS A 19 -30.13 -26.19 -20.22
C LYS A 19 -28.77 -26.52 -20.83
N PRO A 20 -28.71 -27.34 -21.89
CA PRO A 20 -27.45 -27.70 -22.52
C PRO A 20 -26.69 -26.41 -22.88
N VAL A 21 -25.44 -26.35 -22.51
CA VAL A 21 -24.56 -25.19 -22.79
C VAL A 21 -24.45 -25.04 -24.29
N LYS A 22 -24.83 -23.87 -24.83
CA LYS A 22 -24.73 -23.62 -26.26
C LYS A 22 -23.27 -23.67 -26.73
N PRO A 23 -22.93 -24.34 -27.83
CA PRO A 23 -21.56 -24.31 -28.33
C PRO A 23 -21.11 -22.88 -28.65
N PRO A 24 -19.79 -22.59 -28.58
CA PRO A 24 -19.23 -21.32 -29.00
C PRO A 24 -19.60 -21.04 -30.47
N THR A 25 -19.78 -19.75 -30.80
CA THR A 25 -20.02 -19.33 -32.19
C THR A 25 -18.77 -19.39 -33.05
N ASP A 26 -17.60 -19.35 -32.43
CA ASP A 26 -16.29 -19.50 -33.07
C ASP A 26 -16.05 -20.99 -33.39
N PRO A 27 -15.81 -21.36 -34.69
CA PRO A 27 -15.57 -22.71 -35.08
C PRO A 27 -14.35 -23.39 -34.46
N GLU A 28 -13.28 -22.61 -34.19
CA GLU A 28 -12.07 -23.11 -33.54
C GLU A 28 -12.35 -23.48 -32.08
N LEU A 29 -12.99 -22.58 -31.34
CA LEU A 29 -13.38 -22.84 -29.95
C LEU A 29 -14.39 -23.98 -29.83
N ALA A 30 -15.31 -24.12 -30.80
CA ALA A 30 -16.22 -25.24 -30.86
C ALA A 30 -15.48 -26.57 -31.06
N ALA A 31 -14.47 -26.59 -31.94
CA ALA A 31 -13.65 -27.78 -32.17
C ALA A 31 -12.81 -28.17 -30.93
N VAL A 32 -12.20 -27.18 -30.21
CA VAL A 32 -11.47 -27.41 -28.95
C VAL A 32 -12.44 -27.97 -27.90
N ARG A 33 -13.62 -27.37 -27.76
CA ARG A 33 -14.66 -27.84 -26.83
C ARG A 33 -15.01 -29.30 -27.04
N GLU A 34 -15.28 -29.70 -28.30
CA GLU A 34 -15.71 -31.08 -28.63
C GLU A 34 -14.56 -32.09 -28.51
N LYS A 35 -13.35 -31.72 -28.92
CA LYS A 35 -12.21 -32.65 -28.99
C LYS A 35 -11.44 -32.77 -27.67
N GLN A 36 -11.39 -31.74 -26.88
CA GLN A 36 -10.56 -31.70 -25.67
C GLN A 36 -11.39 -31.55 -24.37
N ILE A 37 -12.34 -30.61 -24.31
CA ILE A 37 -13.05 -30.25 -23.08
C ILE A 37 -14.13 -31.28 -22.71
N LEU A 38 -15.07 -31.58 -23.62
CA LEU A 38 -16.17 -32.47 -23.30
C LEU A 38 -15.73 -33.92 -23.00
N PRO A 39 -14.74 -34.51 -23.69
CA PRO A 39 -14.26 -35.82 -23.33
C PRO A 39 -13.69 -35.88 -21.91
N VAL A 40 -12.85 -34.90 -21.52
CA VAL A 40 -12.24 -34.86 -20.22
C VAL A 40 -13.28 -34.65 -19.12
N ILE A 41 -14.28 -33.78 -19.33
CA ILE A 41 -15.38 -33.61 -18.38
C ILE A 41 -16.23 -34.90 -18.22
N ASN A 42 -16.44 -35.65 -19.32
CA ASN A 42 -17.15 -36.92 -19.25
C ASN A 42 -16.34 -38.00 -18.53
N ASP A 43 -15.03 -38.03 -18.75
CA ASP A 43 -14.13 -38.95 -18.02
C ASP A 43 -14.02 -38.61 -16.55
N LEU A 44 -14.13 -37.33 -16.17
CA LEU A 44 -14.19 -36.90 -14.76
C LEU A 44 -15.40 -37.49 -14.02
N LYS A 45 -16.52 -37.75 -14.75
CA LYS A 45 -17.74 -38.39 -14.22
C LYS A 45 -17.72 -39.90 -14.33
N SER A 46 -16.65 -40.51 -14.83
CA SER A 46 -16.55 -41.95 -15.05
C SER A 46 -16.67 -42.73 -13.73
N PRO A 47 -17.34 -43.92 -13.75
CA PRO A 47 -17.33 -44.78 -12.58
C PRO A 47 -15.93 -45.37 -12.28
N GLU A 48 -15.02 -45.36 -13.25
CA GLU A 48 -13.67 -45.89 -13.15
C GLU A 48 -12.72 -44.88 -12.55
N VAL A 49 -12.10 -45.23 -11.40
CA VAL A 49 -11.21 -44.35 -10.66
C VAL A 49 -10.02 -43.84 -11.49
N SER A 50 -9.40 -44.74 -12.27
CA SER A 50 -8.24 -44.40 -13.08
C SER A 50 -8.56 -43.35 -14.17
N ARG A 51 -9.78 -43.40 -14.74
CA ARG A 51 -10.24 -42.40 -15.72
C ARG A 51 -10.49 -41.06 -15.04
N ARG A 52 -11.13 -41.04 -13.84
CA ARG A 52 -11.37 -39.80 -13.10
C ARG A 52 -10.05 -39.12 -12.72
N SER A 53 -9.06 -39.89 -12.20
CA SER A 53 -7.75 -39.34 -11.85
C SER A 53 -7.03 -38.78 -13.08
N ALA A 54 -7.03 -39.52 -14.21
CA ALA A 54 -6.41 -39.05 -15.44
C ALA A 54 -7.12 -37.80 -16.01
N ALA A 55 -8.44 -37.74 -15.94
CA ALA A 55 -9.23 -36.58 -16.36
C ALA A 55 -8.93 -35.36 -15.50
N ALA A 56 -8.83 -35.52 -14.18
CA ALA A 56 -8.50 -34.41 -13.26
C ALA A 56 -7.11 -33.82 -13.55
N ILE A 57 -6.11 -34.68 -13.79
CA ILE A 57 -4.77 -34.24 -14.21
C ILE A 57 -4.81 -33.53 -15.57
N ALA A 58 -5.58 -34.04 -16.53
CA ALA A 58 -5.74 -33.41 -17.84
C ALA A 58 -6.40 -32.02 -17.72
N ILE A 59 -7.40 -31.85 -16.85
CA ILE A 59 -8.03 -30.56 -16.59
C ILE A 59 -7.03 -29.59 -15.96
N ALA A 60 -6.23 -30.02 -14.99
CA ALA A 60 -5.21 -29.19 -14.37
C ALA A 60 -4.24 -28.59 -15.42
N ASN A 61 -3.84 -29.37 -16.42
CA ASN A 61 -2.98 -28.89 -17.51
C ASN A 61 -3.74 -27.97 -18.50
N LEU A 62 -5.05 -28.21 -18.73
CA LEU A 62 -5.85 -27.39 -19.64
C LEU A 62 -6.19 -26.00 -19.08
N ILE A 63 -6.14 -25.82 -17.77
CA ILE A 63 -6.44 -24.54 -17.11
C ILE A 63 -5.38 -23.48 -17.41
N GLU A 64 -4.14 -23.86 -17.67
CA GLU A 64 -3.06 -22.95 -18.03
C GLU A 64 -3.37 -22.15 -19.32
N ASP A 65 -4.10 -22.79 -20.27
CA ASP A 65 -4.58 -22.10 -21.47
C ASP A 65 -5.89 -21.34 -21.19
N THR A 66 -5.86 -20.01 -21.34
CA THR A 66 -7.02 -19.13 -21.06
C THR A 66 -8.28 -19.52 -21.85
N LYS A 67 -8.14 -20.01 -23.12
CA LYS A 67 -9.29 -20.40 -23.94
C LYS A 67 -9.92 -21.69 -23.41
N CYS A 68 -9.10 -22.68 -23.06
CA CYS A 68 -9.53 -23.93 -22.45
C CYS A 68 -10.16 -23.69 -21.08
N ARG A 69 -9.55 -22.83 -20.26
CA ARG A 69 -10.06 -22.45 -18.93
C ARG A 69 -11.46 -21.85 -19.01
N LYS A 70 -11.67 -20.85 -19.88
CA LYS A 70 -12.99 -20.25 -20.08
C LYS A 70 -14.03 -21.25 -20.63
N LEU A 71 -13.63 -22.21 -21.46
CA LEU A 71 -14.52 -23.27 -21.91
C LEU A 71 -14.88 -24.23 -20.76
N LEU A 72 -13.93 -24.63 -19.92
CA LEU A 72 -14.16 -25.47 -18.73
C LEU A 72 -15.14 -24.80 -17.76
N LEU A 73 -14.95 -23.52 -17.48
CA LEU A 73 -15.85 -22.74 -16.60
C LEU A 73 -17.26 -22.65 -17.20
N ARG A 74 -17.36 -22.44 -18.52
CA ARG A 74 -18.65 -22.43 -19.24
C ARG A 74 -19.39 -23.76 -19.16
N GLU A 75 -18.66 -24.88 -19.18
CA GLU A 75 -19.23 -26.24 -19.02
C GLU A 75 -19.48 -26.60 -17.55
N GLN A 76 -19.42 -25.61 -16.64
CA GLN A 76 -19.71 -25.75 -15.20
C GLN A 76 -18.83 -26.80 -14.50
N VAL A 77 -17.55 -26.88 -14.86
CA VAL A 77 -16.59 -27.80 -14.26
C VAL A 77 -16.52 -27.65 -12.74
N VAL A 78 -16.67 -26.43 -12.20
CA VAL A 78 -16.64 -26.13 -10.75
C VAL A 78 -17.69 -26.93 -9.98
N GLY A 79 -18.93 -27.00 -10.47
CA GLY A 79 -19.98 -27.80 -9.84
C GLY A 79 -19.63 -29.29 -9.76
N ILE A 80 -19.01 -29.84 -10.83
CA ILE A 80 -18.56 -31.23 -10.87
C ILE A 80 -17.42 -31.47 -9.88
N LEU A 81 -16.48 -30.51 -9.79
CA LEU A 81 -15.37 -30.57 -8.83
C LEU A 81 -15.89 -30.60 -7.39
N LEU A 82 -16.78 -29.68 -7.04
CA LEU A 82 -17.33 -29.56 -5.69
C LEU A 82 -18.20 -30.78 -5.30
N GLU A 83 -19.03 -31.30 -6.22
CA GLU A 83 -19.95 -32.38 -5.91
C GLU A 83 -19.29 -33.76 -5.94
N GLN A 84 -18.32 -33.99 -6.80
CA GLN A 84 -17.81 -35.34 -7.10
C GLN A 84 -16.31 -35.51 -6.89
N THR A 85 -15.47 -34.56 -7.37
CA THR A 85 -14.03 -34.78 -7.45
C THR A 85 -13.34 -34.59 -6.10
N ILE A 86 -13.64 -33.52 -5.36
CA ILE A 86 -13.03 -33.26 -4.05
C ILE A 86 -13.54 -34.22 -2.96
N THR A 87 -14.65 -34.88 -3.21
CA THR A 87 -15.24 -35.90 -2.30
C THR A 87 -14.93 -37.33 -2.73
N ASP A 88 -14.17 -37.54 -3.82
CA ASP A 88 -13.82 -38.86 -4.34
C ASP A 88 -13.15 -39.74 -3.26
N SER A 89 -13.30 -41.05 -3.40
CA SER A 89 -12.63 -42.04 -2.55
C SER A 89 -11.13 -42.14 -2.82
N SER A 90 -10.67 -41.80 -4.05
CA SER A 90 -9.27 -41.77 -4.42
C SER A 90 -8.56 -40.50 -3.94
N LEU A 91 -7.45 -40.63 -3.23
CA LEU A 91 -6.62 -39.53 -2.80
C LEU A 91 -6.04 -38.77 -4.01
N GLU A 92 -5.72 -39.46 -5.10
CA GLU A 92 -5.22 -38.87 -6.34
C GLU A 92 -6.27 -37.96 -6.98
N SER A 93 -7.53 -38.43 -7.10
CA SER A 93 -8.62 -37.62 -7.62
C SER A 93 -8.91 -36.39 -6.73
N LYS A 94 -8.90 -36.57 -5.41
CA LYS A 94 -9.07 -35.46 -4.45
C LYS A 94 -7.97 -34.43 -4.63
N SER A 95 -6.70 -34.86 -4.57
CA SER A 95 -5.54 -33.97 -4.71
C SER A 95 -5.60 -33.18 -6.02
N ALA A 96 -5.93 -33.84 -7.13
CA ALA A 96 -6.09 -33.18 -8.42
C ALA A 96 -7.28 -32.18 -8.41
N GLY A 97 -8.41 -32.56 -7.80
CA GLY A 97 -9.59 -31.68 -7.69
C GLY A 97 -9.30 -30.39 -6.91
N TRP A 98 -8.62 -30.49 -5.78
CA TRP A 98 -8.21 -29.31 -5.00
C TRP A 98 -7.16 -28.48 -5.74
N GLY A 99 -6.22 -29.13 -6.46
CA GLY A 99 -5.26 -28.44 -7.31
C GLY A 99 -5.92 -27.65 -8.45
N ILE A 100 -6.96 -28.21 -9.06
CA ILE A 100 -7.75 -27.51 -10.09
C ILE A 100 -8.43 -26.26 -9.50
N LEU A 101 -9.08 -26.38 -8.33
CA LEU A 101 -9.74 -25.23 -7.69
C LEU A 101 -8.72 -24.13 -7.33
N ARG A 102 -7.55 -24.52 -6.78
CA ARG A 102 -6.45 -23.58 -6.52
C ARG A 102 -5.99 -22.87 -7.80
N ASN A 103 -5.70 -23.63 -8.85
CA ASN A 103 -5.22 -23.05 -10.11
C ASN A 103 -6.26 -22.13 -10.76
N LEU A 104 -7.54 -22.47 -10.68
CA LEU A 104 -8.61 -21.59 -11.12
C LEU A 104 -8.67 -20.29 -10.30
N ALA A 105 -8.48 -20.36 -8.98
CA ALA A 105 -8.47 -19.20 -8.12
C ALA A 105 -7.26 -18.28 -8.37
N LEU A 106 -6.11 -18.86 -8.75
CA LEU A 106 -4.91 -18.08 -9.10
C LEU A 106 -5.02 -17.42 -10.49
N GLU A 107 -5.71 -18.06 -11.44
CA GLU A 107 -5.75 -17.64 -12.84
C GLU A 107 -6.96 -16.75 -13.18
N GLU A 108 -8.00 -16.79 -12.39
CA GLU A 108 -9.18 -15.94 -12.51
C GLU A 108 -9.11 -14.82 -11.48
N GLU A 109 -9.85 -13.75 -11.70
CA GLU A 109 -9.90 -12.61 -10.79
C GLU A 109 -10.60 -12.94 -9.46
N ALA A 110 -10.53 -12.03 -8.49
CA ALA A 110 -11.12 -12.17 -7.15
C ALA A 110 -12.60 -12.64 -7.17
N ASP A 111 -13.36 -12.27 -8.22
CA ASP A 111 -14.75 -12.69 -8.41
C ASP A 111 -14.94 -14.22 -8.40
N PHE A 112 -13.94 -14.99 -8.85
CA PHE A 112 -13.99 -16.44 -8.80
C PHE A 112 -13.88 -16.98 -7.36
N SER A 113 -12.96 -16.45 -6.57
CA SER A 113 -12.81 -16.78 -5.15
C SER A 113 -14.06 -16.39 -4.36
N ILE A 114 -14.65 -15.22 -4.62
CA ILE A 114 -15.93 -14.79 -4.04
C ILE A 114 -17.06 -15.76 -4.45
N HIS A 115 -17.06 -16.21 -5.70
CA HIS A 115 -18.04 -17.21 -6.15
C HIS A 115 -17.91 -18.54 -5.41
N LEU A 116 -16.67 -19.04 -5.21
CA LEU A 116 -16.42 -20.25 -4.40
C LEU A 116 -16.88 -20.09 -2.96
N TYR A 117 -16.62 -18.95 -2.34
CA TYR A 117 -17.10 -18.64 -1.00
C TYR A 117 -18.63 -18.70 -0.91
N ARG A 118 -19.33 -18.10 -1.87
CA ARG A 118 -20.81 -18.18 -1.96
C ARG A 118 -21.35 -19.59 -2.20
N GLN A 119 -20.52 -20.51 -2.72
CA GLN A 119 -20.83 -21.93 -2.87
C GLN A 119 -20.44 -22.75 -1.61
N ASP A 120 -20.15 -22.10 -0.51
CA ASP A 120 -19.77 -22.72 0.77
C ASP A 120 -18.52 -23.61 0.67
N ILE A 121 -17.46 -23.12 0.02
CA ILE A 121 -16.18 -23.85 -0.11
C ILE A 121 -15.51 -24.09 1.27
N LEU A 122 -15.79 -23.27 2.29
CA LEU A 122 -15.16 -23.39 3.60
C LEU A 122 -15.57 -24.69 4.33
N THR A 123 -16.78 -25.19 4.13
CA THR A 123 -17.21 -26.48 4.69
C THR A 123 -16.38 -27.66 4.16
N PRO A 124 -16.22 -27.88 2.84
CA PRO A 124 -15.34 -28.93 2.33
C PRO A 124 -13.86 -28.69 2.65
N ILE A 125 -13.39 -27.43 2.74
CA ILE A 125 -12.02 -27.13 3.23
C ILE A 125 -11.85 -27.64 4.66
N THR A 126 -12.77 -27.36 5.56
CA THR A 126 -12.70 -27.85 6.94
C THR A 126 -12.67 -29.38 7.01
N ALA A 127 -13.50 -30.05 6.19
CA ALA A 127 -13.53 -31.51 6.14
C ALA A 127 -12.23 -32.13 5.62
N ILE A 128 -11.61 -31.54 4.61
CA ILE A 128 -10.34 -32.05 4.05
C ILE A 128 -9.18 -31.78 5.00
N ILE A 129 -9.15 -30.64 5.68
CA ILE A 129 -8.17 -30.30 6.72
C ILE A 129 -8.22 -31.35 7.84
N GLN A 130 -9.41 -31.70 8.31
CA GLN A 130 -9.57 -32.74 9.35
C GLN A 130 -8.98 -34.07 8.88
N MET A 131 -9.24 -34.49 7.66
CA MET A 131 -8.65 -35.72 7.08
C MET A 131 -7.12 -35.67 6.99
N ILE A 132 -6.54 -34.52 6.61
CA ILE A 132 -5.10 -34.33 6.53
C ILE A 132 -4.48 -34.43 7.93
N ILE A 133 -5.05 -33.76 8.93
CA ILE A 133 -4.58 -33.79 10.33
C ILE A 133 -4.61 -35.23 10.86
N GLU A 134 -5.74 -35.94 10.72
CA GLU A 134 -5.89 -37.32 11.15
C GLU A 134 -4.85 -38.25 10.50
N THR A 135 -4.50 -37.99 9.23
CA THR A 135 -3.48 -38.77 8.53
C THR A 135 -2.07 -38.48 9.07
N ILE A 136 -1.76 -37.19 9.35
CA ILE A 136 -0.44 -36.77 9.88
C ILE A 136 -0.23 -37.27 11.30
N GLU A 137 -1.25 -37.17 12.16
CA GLU A 137 -1.20 -37.51 13.58
C GLU A 137 -1.39 -39.02 13.86
N SER A 138 -1.66 -39.83 12.82
CA SER A 138 -1.91 -41.25 12.95
C SER A 138 -0.73 -41.97 13.64
N LYS A 139 -0.98 -42.51 14.82
CA LYS A 139 0.00 -43.32 15.57
C LYS A 139 0.21 -44.68 14.95
N GLU A 140 -0.78 -45.24 14.28
CA GLU A 140 -0.70 -46.56 13.66
C GLU A 140 0.13 -46.51 12.37
N ASN A 141 -0.09 -45.50 11.56
CA ASN A 141 0.59 -45.25 10.28
C ASN A 141 1.18 -43.84 10.22
N PRO A 142 2.29 -43.56 10.94
CA PRO A 142 2.94 -42.27 10.86
C PRO A 142 3.29 -41.90 9.41
N ILE A 143 3.18 -40.62 9.02
CA ILE A 143 3.45 -40.16 7.66
C ILE A 143 4.81 -40.66 7.13
N ALA A 144 5.83 -40.72 7.97
CA ALA A 144 7.16 -41.22 7.60
C ALA A 144 7.18 -42.70 7.16
N LYS A 145 6.14 -43.50 7.51
CA LYS A 145 6.00 -44.91 7.09
C LYS A 145 5.14 -45.09 5.85
N LEU A 146 4.43 -44.06 5.42
CA LEU A 146 3.62 -44.13 4.19
C LEU A 146 4.53 -44.27 2.96
N PRO A 147 4.07 -44.91 1.89
CA PRO A 147 4.78 -44.91 0.60
C PRO A 147 5.07 -43.46 0.15
N LYS A 148 6.23 -43.22 -0.44
CA LYS A 148 6.62 -41.85 -0.91
C LYS A 148 5.61 -41.20 -1.81
N ALA A 149 4.94 -41.97 -2.66
CA ALA A 149 3.88 -41.46 -3.54
C ALA A 149 2.67 -40.93 -2.73
N GLN A 150 2.28 -41.59 -1.66
CA GLN A 150 1.20 -41.15 -0.78
C GLN A 150 1.60 -39.92 0.04
N GLN A 151 2.86 -39.88 0.54
CA GLN A 151 3.39 -38.68 1.20
C GLN A 151 3.36 -37.48 0.25
N SER A 152 3.83 -37.63 -0.98
CA SER A 152 3.82 -36.56 -2.00
C SER A 152 2.41 -36.08 -2.30
N LEU A 153 1.45 -36.99 -2.49
CA LEU A 153 0.05 -36.63 -2.71
C LEU A 153 -0.57 -35.87 -1.53
N LEU A 154 -0.24 -36.27 -0.30
CA LEU A 154 -0.73 -35.57 0.90
C LEU A 154 -0.17 -34.14 0.97
N TRP A 155 1.12 -33.96 0.69
CA TRP A 155 1.72 -32.64 0.68
C TRP A 155 1.21 -31.76 -0.47
N THR A 156 1.01 -32.31 -1.67
CA THR A 156 0.40 -31.61 -2.80
C THR A 156 -1.03 -31.19 -2.48
N LEU A 157 -1.80 -32.06 -1.83
CA LEU A 157 -3.16 -31.74 -1.37
C LEU A 157 -3.13 -30.61 -0.33
N SER A 158 -2.21 -30.67 0.65
CA SER A 158 -2.06 -29.63 1.66
C SER A 158 -1.68 -28.28 1.03
N SER A 159 -0.72 -28.26 0.09
CA SER A 159 -0.35 -27.03 -0.65
C SER A 159 -1.52 -26.48 -1.46
N SER A 160 -2.33 -27.35 -2.09
CA SER A 160 -3.51 -26.91 -2.83
C SER A 160 -4.57 -26.26 -1.94
N VAL A 161 -4.77 -26.81 -0.73
CA VAL A 161 -5.72 -26.24 0.24
C VAL A 161 -5.20 -24.93 0.82
N VAL A 162 -3.92 -24.86 1.17
CA VAL A 162 -3.28 -23.62 1.67
C VAL A 162 -3.32 -22.52 0.62
N GLY A 163 -2.90 -22.82 -0.63
CA GLY A 163 -2.93 -21.83 -1.72
C GLY A 163 -4.35 -21.35 -2.06
N LEU A 164 -5.36 -22.24 -1.96
CA LEU A 164 -6.75 -21.81 -2.14
C LEU A 164 -7.22 -20.91 -0.99
N LEU A 165 -6.80 -21.17 0.26
CA LEU A 165 -7.09 -20.31 1.40
C LEU A 165 -6.45 -18.91 1.22
N THR A 166 -5.23 -18.84 0.69
CA THR A 166 -4.57 -17.58 0.36
C THR A 166 -5.38 -16.79 -0.68
N SER A 167 -5.72 -17.42 -1.82
CA SER A 167 -6.53 -16.75 -2.86
C SER A 167 -7.92 -16.33 -2.38
N LEU A 168 -8.52 -17.06 -1.46
CA LEU A 168 -9.78 -16.68 -0.82
C LEU A 168 -9.59 -15.46 0.10
N GLY A 169 -8.49 -15.42 0.86
CA GLY A 169 -8.14 -14.30 1.75
C GLY A 169 -7.85 -13.01 0.97
N GLU A 170 -7.18 -13.10 -0.17
CA GLU A 170 -6.89 -11.96 -1.04
C GLU A 170 -8.13 -11.36 -1.73
N ALA A 171 -9.24 -12.12 -1.81
CA ALA A 171 -10.38 -11.72 -2.61
C ALA A 171 -11.30 -10.71 -1.92
N GLN A 172 -11.53 -10.82 -0.62
CA GLN A 172 -12.47 -9.96 0.12
C GLN A 172 -12.30 -10.10 1.63
N GLU A 173 -12.38 -8.99 2.36
CA GLU A 173 -12.28 -8.92 3.82
C GLU A 173 -13.29 -9.82 4.56
N GLU A 174 -14.55 -9.87 4.09
CA GLU A 174 -15.58 -10.77 4.63
C GLU A 174 -15.15 -12.24 4.65
N ILE A 175 -14.38 -12.66 3.64
CA ILE A 175 -13.86 -14.03 3.54
C ILE A 175 -12.73 -14.25 4.55
N VAL A 176 -11.85 -13.26 4.72
CA VAL A 176 -10.79 -13.29 5.75
C VAL A 176 -11.40 -13.44 7.14
N GLU A 177 -12.44 -12.66 7.45
CA GLU A 177 -13.16 -12.76 8.71
C GLU A 177 -13.79 -14.14 8.90
N ALA A 178 -14.46 -14.68 7.88
CA ALA A 178 -15.06 -16.01 7.92
C ALA A 178 -14.02 -17.12 8.16
N ILE A 179 -12.85 -17.04 7.52
CA ILE A 179 -11.73 -17.99 7.71
C ILE A 179 -11.16 -17.87 9.13
N SER A 180 -10.95 -16.65 9.62
CA SER A 180 -10.40 -16.38 10.95
C SER A 180 -11.29 -16.88 12.08
N ASN A 181 -12.60 -16.95 11.84
CA ASN A 181 -13.59 -17.51 12.78
C ASN A 181 -13.64 -19.05 12.77
N LEU A 182 -12.80 -19.73 11.98
CA LEU A 182 -12.71 -21.19 11.91
C LEU A 182 -11.44 -21.72 12.60
N PRO A 183 -11.47 -22.09 13.90
CA PRO A 183 -10.27 -22.53 14.64
C PRO A 183 -9.55 -23.72 14.01
N SER A 184 -10.28 -24.58 13.29
CA SER A 184 -9.71 -25.74 12.60
C SER A 184 -8.69 -25.34 11.51
N ILE A 185 -8.91 -24.23 10.82
CA ILE A 185 -8.01 -23.72 9.77
C ILE A 185 -6.73 -23.21 10.43
N LEU A 186 -6.85 -22.37 11.46
CA LEU A 186 -5.68 -21.81 12.15
C LEU A 186 -4.85 -22.91 12.83
N ASN A 187 -5.50 -23.86 13.51
CA ASN A 187 -4.83 -25.00 14.11
C ASN A 187 -4.10 -25.85 13.07
N PHE A 188 -4.67 -25.99 11.88
CA PHE A 188 -4.03 -26.69 10.76
C PHE A 188 -2.79 -25.96 10.27
N LEU A 189 -2.86 -24.67 9.99
CA LEU A 189 -1.76 -23.87 9.50
C LEU A 189 -0.59 -23.88 10.49
N PHE A 190 -0.84 -23.53 11.76
CA PHE A 190 0.20 -23.54 12.79
C PHE A 190 0.64 -24.96 13.18
N GLY A 191 -0.25 -25.93 13.10
CA GLY A 191 0.08 -27.34 13.31
C GLY A 191 1.10 -27.87 12.30
N LEU A 192 0.92 -27.53 11.01
CA LEU A 192 1.83 -27.92 9.94
C LEU A 192 3.22 -27.30 10.11
N LEU A 193 3.35 -26.08 10.60
CA LEU A 193 4.65 -25.43 10.87
C LEU A 193 5.51 -26.23 11.85
N ASN A 194 4.88 -27.02 12.73
CA ASN A 194 5.56 -27.87 13.73
C ASN A 194 5.88 -29.28 13.23
N VAL A 195 5.50 -29.65 11.99
CA VAL A 195 5.77 -30.97 11.43
C VAL A 195 7.15 -30.98 10.72
N PRO A 196 8.15 -31.71 11.20
CA PRO A 196 9.50 -31.67 10.62
C PRO A 196 9.60 -32.14 9.16
N ALA A 197 8.62 -32.92 8.69
CA ALA A 197 8.61 -33.52 7.35
C ALA A 197 7.91 -32.63 6.30
N VAL A 198 7.44 -31.43 6.67
CA VAL A 198 6.81 -30.48 5.72
C VAL A 198 7.81 -30.02 4.68
N PRO A 199 7.49 -30.12 3.37
CA PRO A 199 8.33 -29.57 2.31
C PRO A 199 8.55 -28.07 2.47
N GLY A 200 9.73 -27.57 2.05
CA GLY A 200 10.07 -26.14 2.19
C GLY A 200 9.13 -25.20 1.47
N GLU A 201 8.64 -25.58 0.28
CA GLU A 201 7.65 -24.80 -0.47
C GLU A 201 6.34 -24.67 0.31
N LEU A 202 5.78 -25.79 0.78
CA LEU A 202 4.55 -25.77 1.56
C LEU A 202 4.73 -24.98 2.87
N PHE A 203 5.89 -25.04 3.50
CA PHE A 203 6.18 -24.25 4.69
C PHE A 203 6.11 -22.75 4.41
N SER A 204 6.63 -22.33 3.28
CA SER A 204 6.54 -20.94 2.82
C SER A 204 5.10 -20.55 2.47
N ASP A 205 4.38 -21.42 1.73
CA ASP A 205 2.97 -21.20 1.39
C ASP A 205 2.10 -20.98 2.64
N ILE A 206 2.37 -21.74 3.72
CA ILE A 206 1.66 -21.61 5.00
C ILE A 206 1.91 -20.25 5.63
N LEU A 207 3.17 -19.79 5.69
CA LEU A 207 3.49 -18.48 6.26
C LEU A 207 2.91 -17.35 5.40
N THR A 208 2.94 -17.48 4.08
CA THR A 208 2.29 -16.52 3.16
C THR A 208 0.78 -16.49 3.43
N CYS A 209 0.13 -17.64 3.56
CA CYS A 209 -1.29 -17.70 3.88
C CYS A 209 -1.61 -17.03 5.22
N ILE A 210 -0.80 -17.28 6.27
CA ILE A 210 -0.98 -16.63 7.57
C ILE A 210 -0.76 -15.11 7.44
N SER A 211 0.24 -14.68 6.66
CA SER A 211 0.50 -13.25 6.40
C SER A 211 -0.71 -12.58 5.73
N THR A 212 -1.24 -13.16 4.65
CA THR A 212 -2.45 -12.65 3.98
C THR A 212 -3.65 -12.55 4.93
N LEU A 213 -3.84 -13.56 5.79
CA LEU A 213 -4.96 -13.56 6.74
C LEU A 213 -4.79 -12.57 7.91
N THR A 214 -3.54 -12.19 8.23
CA THR A 214 -3.23 -11.24 9.33
C THR A 214 -3.15 -9.80 8.87
N GLU A 215 -3.11 -9.53 7.58
CA GLU A 215 -3.11 -8.18 7.02
C GLU A 215 -4.40 -7.46 7.45
N ASP A 216 -4.27 -6.30 8.08
CA ASP A 216 -5.35 -5.46 8.63
C ASP A 216 -6.37 -6.21 9.53
N ASN A 217 -5.99 -7.38 10.05
CA ASN A 217 -6.87 -8.25 10.82
C ASN A 217 -6.50 -8.30 12.32
N LYS A 218 -6.93 -7.27 13.05
CA LYS A 218 -6.68 -7.14 14.51
C LYS A 218 -7.19 -8.34 15.32
N VAL A 219 -8.33 -8.92 14.92
CA VAL A 219 -8.92 -10.06 15.63
C VAL A 219 -8.03 -11.29 15.53
N LEU A 220 -7.53 -11.60 14.34
CA LEU A 220 -6.62 -12.72 14.13
C LEU A 220 -5.27 -12.48 14.80
N ALA A 221 -4.72 -11.26 14.70
CA ALA A 221 -3.50 -10.88 15.41
C ALA A 221 -3.62 -11.13 16.93
N GLN A 222 -4.74 -10.73 17.55
CA GLN A 222 -5.02 -11.01 18.96
C GLN A 222 -5.13 -12.51 19.27
N GLN A 223 -5.73 -13.31 18.38
CA GLN A 223 -5.82 -14.76 18.56
C GLN A 223 -4.43 -15.42 18.52
N ILE A 224 -3.56 -14.98 17.60
CA ILE A 224 -2.19 -15.51 17.49
C ILE A 224 -1.38 -15.17 18.73
N VAL A 225 -1.43 -13.93 19.19
CA VAL A 225 -0.74 -13.49 20.42
C VAL A 225 -1.29 -14.17 21.67
N GLY A 226 -2.61 -14.40 21.71
CA GLY A 226 -3.26 -15.14 22.79
C GLY A 226 -2.82 -16.61 22.89
N ASN A 227 -2.20 -17.15 21.84
CA ASN A 227 -1.58 -18.48 21.85
C ASN A 227 -0.05 -18.35 21.88
N GLU A 228 0.52 -18.42 23.08
CA GLU A 228 1.96 -18.26 23.32
C GLU A 228 2.81 -19.16 22.41
N SER A 229 2.39 -20.40 22.13
CA SER A 229 3.14 -21.33 21.29
C SER A 229 3.21 -20.87 19.82
N TRP A 230 2.19 -20.19 19.31
CA TRP A 230 2.17 -19.68 17.94
C TRP A 230 3.09 -18.46 17.79
N LEU A 231 2.94 -17.48 18.69
CA LEU A 231 3.78 -16.29 18.67
C LEU A 231 5.26 -16.64 18.86
N MET A 232 5.58 -17.46 19.88
CA MET A 232 6.96 -17.90 20.12
C MET A 232 7.53 -18.71 18.96
N GLY A 233 6.70 -19.52 18.29
CA GLY A 233 7.10 -20.26 17.09
C GLY A 233 7.49 -19.31 15.95
N LEU A 234 6.71 -18.25 15.69
CA LEU A 234 7.03 -17.22 14.68
C LEU A 234 8.32 -16.46 15.06
N MET A 235 8.48 -16.07 16.33
CA MET A 235 9.69 -15.41 16.82
C MET A 235 10.94 -16.28 16.63
N GLN A 236 10.85 -17.57 16.92
CA GLN A 236 11.94 -18.51 16.69
C GLN A 236 12.26 -18.70 15.19
N LEU A 237 11.22 -18.76 14.33
CA LEU A 237 11.41 -18.86 12.88
C LEU A 237 12.15 -17.64 12.31
N ARG A 238 11.88 -16.45 12.80
CA ARG A 238 12.62 -15.23 12.47
C ARG A 238 14.12 -15.35 12.82
N GLU A 239 14.47 -15.97 13.94
CA GLU A 239 15.87 -16.13 14.38
C GLU A 239 16.65 -17.14 13.56
N LEU A 240 15.96 -18.03 12.84
CA LEU A 240 16.61 -18.99 11.96
C LEU A 240 17.20 -18.26 10.75
N ALA A 241 18.52 -18.33 10.57
CA ALA A 241 19.15 -17.82 9.36
C ALA A 241 18.62 -18.57 8.13
N GLY A 242 18.14 -17.83 7.12
CA GLY A 242 17.75 -18.40 5.83
C GLY A 242 16.37 -18.01 5.31
N PRO A 243 15.96 -18.59 4.17
CA PRO A 243 14.79 -18.17 3.40
C PRO A 243 13.44 -18.21 4.16
N ARG A 244 13.33 -19.06 5.18
CA ARG A 244 12.09 -19.20 5.97
C ARG A 244 11.87 -18.07 6.97
N ALA A 245 12.90 -17.31 7.30
CA ALA A 245 12.80 -16.18 8.23
C ALA A 245 12.01 -15.01 7.63
N VAL A 246 12.15 -14.77 6.30
CA VAL A 246 11.50 -13.63 5.64
C VAL A 246 9.97 -13.70 5.71
N PRO A 247 9.30 -14.81 5.32
CA PRO A 247 7.84 -14.92 5.48
C PRO A 247 7.38 -14.86 6.94
N ALA A 248 8.19 -15.34 7.90
CA ALA A 248 7.87 -15.20 9.32
C ALA A 248 7.93 -13.73 9.77
N CYS A 249 8.88 -12.94 9.23
CA CYS A 249 8.94 -11.50 9.46
C CYS A 249 7.69 -10.79 8.90
N ALA A 250 7.15 -11.21 7.74
CA ALA A 250 5.91 -10.65 7.20
C ALA A 250 4.72 -10.84 8.17
N VAL A 251 4.55 -12.05 8.69
CA VAL A 251 3.49 -12.33 9.67
C VAL A 251 3.67 -11.51 10.94
N LEU A 252 4.89 -11.43 11.48
CA LEU A 252 5.19 -10.66 12.69
C LEU A 252 4.95 -9.16 12.49
N HIS A 253 5.36 -8.61 11.34
CA HIS A 253 5.11 -7.22 10.99
C HIS A 253 3.61 -6.91 10.97
N ASN A 254 2.79 -7.73 10.29
CA ASN A 254 1.34 -7.56 10.27
C ASN A 254 0.74 -7.60 11.69
N ILE A 255 1.21 -8.52 12.55
CA ILE A 255 0.76 -8.61 13.95
C ILE A 255 1.14 -7.33 14.71
N PHE A 256 2.38 -6.84 14.58
CA PHE A 256 2.83 -5.66 15.28
C PHE A 256 2.07 -4.41 14.83
N THR A 257 1.85 -4.26 13.53
CA THR A 257 1.07 -3.15 12.97
C THR A 257 -0.39 -3.20 13.42
N CYS A 258 -1.07 -4.34 13.28
CA CYS A 258 -2.48 -4.50 13.70
C CYS A 258 -2.72 -4.25 15.19
N LEU A 259 -1.73 -4.56 16.04
CA LEU A 259 -1.81 -4.39 17.49
C LEU A 259 -1.20 -3.07 17.97
N GLU A 260 -0.69 -2.24 17.04
CA GLU A 260 -0.01 -0.98 17.35
C GLU A 260 1.20 -1.17 18.29
N TRP A 261 1.92 -2.29 18.11
CA TRP A 261 3.13 -2.60 18.88
C TRP A 261 4.33 -1.89 18.29
N PHE A 262 4.37 -0.61 18.47
CA PHE A 262 5.52 0.23 18.12
C PHE A 262 6.57 0.23 19.23
N ASP A 263 7.75 0.78 18.98
CA ASP A 263 8.91 0.74 19.87
C ASP A 263 8.63 1.16 21.32
N HIS A 264 7.70 2.11 21.51
CA HIS A 264 7.33 2.67 22.82
C HIS A 264 6.08 2.03 23.45
N ASN A 265 5.35 1.19 22.70
CA ASN A 265 4.02 0.68 23.07
C ASN A 265 3.94 -0.86 23.09
N THR A 266 5.07 -1.54 23.00
CA THR A 266 5.10 -3.00 22.99
C THR A 266 4.92 -3.58 24.39
N PRO A 267 3.99 -4.56 24.58
CA PRO A 267 3.78 -5.21 25.88
C PRO A 267 4.87 -6.23 26.22
N MET A 268 5.72 -6.60 25.26
CA MET A 268 6.75 -7.62 25.39
C MET A 268 8.07 -7.06 24.85
N GLU A 269 9.14 -7.12 25.63
CA GLU A 269 10.47 -6.67 25.22
C GLU A 269 10.89 -7.35 23.90
N GLY A 270 11.30 -6.54 22.94
CA GLY A 270 11.73 -7.02 21.61
C GLY A 270 10.60 -7.42 20.67
N ALA A 271 9.33 -7.11 20.95
CA ALA A 271 8.22 -7.36 20.03
C ALA A 271 7.84 -6.11 19.24
N SER A 272 8.77 -5.56 18.47
CA SER A 272 8.55 -4.48 17.51
C SER A 272 9.30 -4.74 16.20
N ASP A 273 9.01 -3.96 15.19
CA ASP A 273 9.64 -4.08 13.86
C ASP A 273 11.17 -3.89 13.89
N ALA A 274 11.71 -3.24 14.91
CA ALA A 274 13.14 -3.07 15.08
C ALA A 274 13.93 -4.37 15.01
N ILE A 275 13.37 -5.46 15.53
CA ILE A 275 14.02 -6.78 15.52
C ILE A 275 13.94 -7.50 14.17
N LEU A 276 13.02 -7.12 13.30
CA LEU A 276 12.83 -7.76 11.99
C LEU A 276 13.87 -7.27 10.99
N ILE A 277 14.24 -6.00 11.04
CA ILE A 277 15.11 -5.34 10.07
C ILE A 277 16.49 -6.03 9.93
N PRO A 278 17.22 -6.36 11.00
CA PRO A 278 18.49 -7.07 10.88
C PRO A 278 18.35 -8.45 10.20
N THR A 279 17.27 -9.17 10.50
CA THR A 279 16.97 -10.46 9.88
C THR A 279 16.72 -10.33 8.39
N LEU A 280 15.91 -9.35 7.99
CA LEU A 280 15.61 -9.06 6.58
C LEU A 280 16.89 -8.71 5.82
N VAL A 281 17.72 -7.82 6.35
CA VAL A 281 19.00 -7.43 5.72
C VAL A 281 19.96 -8.61 5.64
N GLN A 282 20.05 -9.45 6.67
CA GLN A 282 20.87 -10.66 6.64
C GLN A 282 20.40 -11.62 5.54
N CYS A 283 19.10 -11.86 5.41
CA CYS A 283 18.56 -12.74 4.38
C CYS A 283 18.80 -12.16 2.97
N MET A 284 18.59 -10.86 2.76
CA MET A 284 18.87 -10.19 1.51
C MET A 284 20.36 -10.29 1.12
N SER A 285 21.27 -10.14 2.10
CA SER A 285 22.72 -10.23 1.86
C SER A 285 23.19 -11.65 1.50
N GLN A 286 22.57 -12.67 2.09
CA GLN A 286 22.83 -14.07 1.76
C GLN A 286 22.44 -14.41 0.33
N VAL A 287 21.25 -13.94 -0.11
CA VAL A 287 20.75 -14.16 -1.46
C VAL A 287 21.70 -13.56 -2.51
N GLN A 288 22.25 -12.38 -2.26
CA GLN A 288 23.20 -11.73 -3.19
C GLN A 288 24.58 -12.36 -3.22
N GLY A 289 25.03 -12.94 -2.09
CA GLY A 289 26.39 -13.54 -1.98
C GLY A 289 26.53 -14.90 -2.63
N GLU A 290 25.43 -15.50 -3.06
CA GLU A 290 25.41 -16.88 -3.51
C GLU A 290 25.33 -17.04 -5.04
N ASP A 291 26.36 -16.56 -5.76
CA ASP A 291 26.66 -17.04 -7.12
C ASP A 291 26.96 -18.57 -7.17
N ASN A 292 26.89 -19.27 -6.03
CA ASN A 292 27.32 -20.66 -5.85
C ASN A 292 26.33 -21.58 -5.11
N LEU A 293 25.05 -21.31 -5.00
CA LEU A 293 24.10 -22.30 -4.46
C LEU A 293 23.55 -23.26 -5.52
N SER A 294 24.45 -23.99 -6.16
CA SER A 294 24.16 -25.25 -6.89
C SER A 294 24.07 -26.48 -5.97
N ASN A 295 23.91 -26.35 -4.67
CA ASN A 295 23.72 -27.46 -3.76
C ASN A 295 22.36 -27.42 -3.06
N GLY A 296 21.38 -27.90 -3.78
CA GLY A 296 20.18 -28.64 -3.45
C GLY A 296 19.65 -28.64 -2.02
N SER A 297 18.98 -27.59 -1.55
CA SER A 297 17.94 -27.76 -0.51
C SER A 297 17.05 -26.55 -0.23
N SER A 298 17.19 -25.42 -0.90
CA SER A 298 16.17 -24.36 -0.82
C SER A 298 15.35 -24.33 -2.10
N HIS A 299 14.11 -24.78 -2.02
CA HIS A 299 13.14 -24.77 -3.14
C HIS A 299 12.48 -23.41 -3.36
N LEU A 300 12.86 -22.38 -2.59
CA LEU A 300 12.37 -21.01 -2.74
C LEU A 300 13.22 -20.25 -3.76
N ASN A 301 12.57 -19.58 -4.69
CA ASN A 301 13.27 -18.72 -5.64
C ASN A 301 13.95 -17.56 -4.89
N PRO A 302 15.28 -17.41 -4.98
CA PRO A 302 16.02 -16.35 -4.31
C PRO A 302 15.47 -14.94 -4.62
N ASP A 303 15.05 -14.71 -5.86
CA ASP A 303 14.49 -13.40 -6.27
C ASP A 303 13.18 -13.08 -5.54
N GLN A 304 12.32 -14.08 -5.35
CA GLN A 304 11.05 -13.88 -4.62
C GLN A 304 11.28 -13.57 -3.14
N ILE A 305 12.28 -14.22 -2.52
CA ILE A 305 12.65 -13.94 -1.12
C ILE A 305 13.19 -12.52 -0.98
N LEU A 306 14.05 -12.12 -1.91
CA LEU A 306 14.62 -10.78 -1.95
C LEU A 306 13.52 -9.71 -2.13
N GLN A 307 12.62 -9.95 -3.08
CA GLN A 307 11.49 -9.06 -3.31
C GLN A 307 10.59 -8.94 -2.07
N LEU A 308 10.21 -10.05 -1.45
CA LEU A 308 9.40 -10.04 -0.22
C LEU A 308 10.10 -9.30 0.92
N ALA A 309 11.41 -9.48 1.09
CA ALA A 309 12.17 -8.77 2.13
C ALA A 309 12.20 -7.25 1.89
N LEU A 310 12.29 -6.83 0.63
CA LEU A 310 12.20 -5.42 0.24
C LEU A 310 10.81 -4.84 0.51
N GLU A 311 9.76 -5.58 0.16
CA GLU A 311 8.37 -5.20 0.41
C GLU A 311 8.09 -5.02 1.91
N ILE A 312 8.52 -5.99 2.74
CA ILE A 312 8.37 -5.89 4.20
C ILE A 312 9.14 -4.67 4.75
N THR A 313 10.35 -4.43 4.26
CA THR A 313 11.14 -3.27 4.72
C THR A 313 10.47 -1.95 4.35
N ALA A 314 9.88 -1.86 3.16
CA ALA A 314 9.11 -0.69 2.73
C ALA A 314 7.82 -0.52 3.56
N SER A 315 7.14 -1.62 3.88
CA SER A 315 5.94 -1.63 4.72
C SER A 315 6.24 -1.16 6.15
N ILE A 316 7.33 -1.67 6.76
CA ILE A 316 7.80 -1.22 8.09
C ILE A 316 8.02 0.31 8.11
N ALA A 317 8.63 0.87 7.07
CA ALA A 317 8.84 2.31 7.00
C ALA A 317 7.51 3.08 6.91
N THR A 318 6.54 2.58 6.15
CA THR A 318 5.21 3.18 6.02
C THR A 318 4.43 3.14 7.33
N SER A 319 4.38 1.97 7.99
CA SER A 319 3.68 1.81 9.27
C SER A 319 4.29 2.69 10.37
N LEU A 320 5.62 2.84 10.37
CA LEU A 320 6.30 3.75 11.29
C LEU A 320 5.95 5.22 10.99
N GLN A 321 5.85 5.61 9.71
CA GLN A 321 5.41 6.95 9.32
C GLN A 321 4.02 7.25 9.86
N GLU A 322 3.07 6.34 9.65
CA GLU A 322 1.70 6.47 10.13
C GLU A 322 1.63 6.58 11.66
N ALA A 323 2.42 5.77 12.36
CA ALA A 323 2.51 5.83 13.83
C ALA A 323 3.02 7.19 14.33
N LEU A 324 4.04 7.75 13.68
CA LEU A 324 4.59 9.07 14.02
C LEU A 324 3.59 10.20 13.74
N GLU A 325 2.84 10.13 12.64
CA GLU A 325 1.81 11.11 12.30
C GLU A 325 0.62 11.08 13.27
N HIS A 326 0.19 9.87 13.70
CA HIS A 326 -0.90 9.73 14.67
C HIS A 326 -0.48 10.16 16.09
N GLY A 327 0.73 9.84 16.51
CA GLY A 327 1.29 10.28 17.80
C GLY A 327 1.32 11.80 17.92
N ALA A 328 1.77 12.50 16.88
CA ALA A 328 1.79 13.96 16.84
C ALA A 328 0.39 14.61 16.90
N LYS A 329 -0.67 13.90 16.46
CA LYS A 329 -2.06 14.40 16.54
C LYS A 329 -2.63 14.26 17.95
N HIS A 330 -2.30 13.20 18.69
CA HIS A 330 -2.76 13.02 20.08
C HIS A 330 -2.15 14.02 21.05
N GLU A 331 -0.91 14.46 20.82
CA GLU A 331 -0.30 15.51 21.63
C GLU A 331 -0.86 16.92 21.36
N LYS A 332 -1.57 17.11 20.23
CA LYS A 332 -2.19 18.39 19.83
C LYS A 332 -3.70 18.46 20.03
N GLU A 333 -4.34 17.45 20.57
CA GLU A 333 -5.69 17.60 21.10
C GLU A 333 -5.61 18.46 22.36
N PHE A 334 -5.69 19.76 22.16
CA PHE A 334 -5.83 20.78 23.17
C PHE A 334 -6.99 20.41 24.09
N GLU A 335 -6.69 19.98 25.31
CA GLU A 335 -7.66 19.94 26.41
C GLU A 335 -8.16 21.37 26.61
N GLY A 336 -9.32 21.67 26.03
CA GLY A 336 -9.95 22.96 26.12
C GLY A 336 -9.93 23.49 27.55
N PHE A 337 -9.67 24.77 27.70
CA PHE A 337 -9.74 25.51 28.97
C PHE A 337 -10.99 25.11 29.74
N ASP A 338 -10.78 24.58 30.94
CA ASP A 338 -11.82 24.30 31.94
C ASP A 338 -12.31 25.67 32.45
N ASP A 339 -13.27 26.25 31.73
CA ASP A 339 -13.91 27.53 32.13
C ASP A 339 -14.94 27.22 33.20
N LYS A 340 -14.47 27.16 34.45
CA LYS A 340 -15.34 27.21 35.62
C LYS A 340 -15.90 28.60 35.77
N THR A 341 -17.01 28.88 35.14
CA THR A 341 -17.90 29.93 35.60
C THR A 341 -19.28 29.35 35.81
N ASP A 342 -19.65 29.37 37.10
CA ASP A 342 -21.02 29.18 37.60
C ASP A 342 -22.01 30.12 36.88
N GLY A 343 -23.19 29.57 36.54
CA GLY A 343 -24.35 30.45 36.27
C GLY A 343 -25.38 29.84 35.36
N ASP A 344 -26.32 29.14 35.95
CA ASP A 344 -27.78 29.05 35.66
C ASP A 344 -28.32 29.35 34.26
N ASP A 345 -29.03 28.39 33.77
CA ASP A 345 -30.46 28.38 33.37
C ASP A 345 -30.84 28.21 31.88
N GLU A 346 -31.79 27.29 31.75
CA GLU A 346 -32.84 27.09 30.77
C GLU A 346 -32.57 26.51 29.37
N THR A 347 -32.87 25.21 29.33
CA THR A 347 -33.73 24.47 28.34
C THR A 347 -34.16 25.16 27.07
N MET A 348 -33.90 24.53 25.95
CA MET A 348 -34.93 24.17 24.94
C MET A 348 -34.42 22.99 24.08
N ALA A 349 -35.18 21.92 24.16
CA ALA A 349 -35.20 20.88 23.15
C ALA A 349 -36.12 21.34 22.02
N ASP A 350 -35.82 20.96 20.79
CA ASP A 350 -36.79 20.54 19.77
C ASP A 350 -36.04 20.03 18.53
N ASP A 351 -36.19 18.77 18.36
CA ASP A 351 -37.03 18.02 17.40
C ASP A 351 -36.57 18.08 15.93
N ILE A 352 -36.05 16.89 15.60
CA ILE A 352 -35.84 16.39 14.23
C ILE A 352 -37.21 16.03 13.65
N ASN A 353 -37.49 16.48 12.42
CA ASN A 353 -38.39 15.73 11.54
C ASN A 353 -37.90 15.73 10.08
N ASP A 354 -37.68 14.48 9.63
CA ASP A 354 -37.69 14.05 8.23
C ASP A 354 -38.96 14.56 7.52
N ASP A 355 -38.82 15.05 6.31
CA ASP A 355 -39.68 14.57 5.22
C ASP A 355 -39.13 14.94 3.84
N ALA A 356 -39.15 13.97 2.95
CA ALA A 356 -38.79 14.08 1.55
C ALA A 356 -39.97 14.58 0.74
N SER A 357 -39.73 15.49 -0.23
CA SER A 357 -40.50 15.49 -1.49
C SER A 357 -39.75 16.23 -2.58
N ASP A 358 -39.64 15.54 -3.73
CA ASP A 358 -39.42 16.06 -5.07
C ASP A 358 -40.26 17.31 -5.35
N ASP A 359 -39.63 18.26 -6.04
CA ASP A 359 -40.26 18.89 -7.24
C ASP A 359 -39.20 19.77 -7.97
N GLU A 360 -39.17 19.55 -9.27
CA GLU A 360 -38.46 20.35 -10.26
C GLU A 360 -39.11 21.74 -10.29
N ASP A 361 -38.30 22.82 -10.42
CA ASP A 361 -38.58 23.88 -11.37
C ASP A 361 -37.42 24.88 -11.52
N GLU A 362 -37.41 25.47 -12.69
CA GLU A 362 -36.43 26.26 -13.41
C GLU A 362 -36.04 27.61 -12.77
N ASP A 363 -34.79 28.01 -13.08
CA ASP A 363 -34.28 29.35 -13.39
C ASP A 363 -34.81 30.57 -12.58
N GLU A 364 -33.85 31.15 -11.81
CA GLU A 364 -33.58 32.59 -11.89
C GLU A 364 -32.21 32.91 -11.28
N LEU A 365 -31.32 33.47 -12.12
CA LEU A 365 -30.04 34.06 -11.73
C LEU A 365 -30.32 35.26 -10.79
N ASN A 366 -30.09 35.07 -9.50
CA ASN A 366 -29.89 36.19 -8.59
C ASN A 366 -28.39 36.24 -8.27
N GLU A 367 -27.73 37.25 -8.79
CA GLU A 367 -26.49 37.78 -8.29
C GLU A 367 -26.75 38.36 -6.89
N GLU A 368 -26.65 37.55 -5.85
CA GLU A 368 -26.46 38.06 -4.49
C GLU A 368 -24.95 38.20 -4.28
N ASP A 369 -24.52 39.45 -4.10
CA ASP A 369 -23.23 39.84 -3.58
C ASP A 369 -23.01 39.12 -2.25
N GLU A 370 -22.27 38.01 -2.26
CA GLU A 370 -21.67 37.45 -1.06
C GLU A 370 -20.61 38.47 -0.59
N GLU A 371 -20.95 39.25 0.42
CA GLU A 371 -19.99 40.01 1.21
C GLU A 371 -18.98 38.98 1.74
N GLU A 372 -17.85 38.87 1.05
CA GLU A 372 -16.70 38.13 1.55
C GLU A 372 -16.33 38.79 2.90
N ASP A 373 -16.49 38.05 4.02
CA ASP A 373 -15.94 38.41 5.31
C ASP A 373 -14.41 38.54 5.16
N GLU A 374 -13.95 39.73 4.79
CA GLU A 374 -12.54 40.08 4.76
C GLU A 374 -12.03 40.03 6.22
N MET A 375 -11.36 38.95 6.59
CA MET A 375 -10.62 38.86 7.86
C MET A 375 -9.81 40.15 8.05
N THR A 376 -9.95 40.76 9.20
CA THR A 376 -9.25 42.01 9.51
C THR A 376 -7.72 41.73 9.59
N ILE A 377 -6.93 42.78 9.29
CA ILE A 377 -5.46 42.72 9.33
C ILE A 377 -4.95 42.28 10.74
N ALA A 378 -5.76 42.51 11.78
CA ALA A 378 -5.46 42.10 13.13
C ALA A 378 -5.65 40.59 13.34
N GLU A 379 -6.73 40.02 12.82
CA GLU A 379 -7.00 38.55 12.88
C GLU A 379 -5.99 37.77 12.08
N ILE A 380 -5.58 38.26 10.91
CA ILE A 380 -4.49 37.67 10.11
C ILE A 380 -3.13 37.74 10.84
N ALA A 381 -2.88 38.80 11.63
CA ALA A 381 -1.65 38.93 12.42
C ALA A 381 -1.62 37.98 13.60
N GLU A 382 -2.75 37.77 14.27
CA GLU A 382 -2.87 36.89 15.44
C GLU A 382 -2.75 35.40 15.04
N ASP A 383 -3.28 35.02 13.87
CA ASP A 383 -3.18 33.67 13.34
C ASP A 383 -1.76 33.35 12.86
N MET A 384 -1.03 34.36 12.36
CA MET A 384 0.38 34.21 11.98
C MET A 384 1.32 34.13 13.19
N ASP A 385 1.06 34.85 14.28
CA ASP A 385 1.84 34.73 15.51
C ASP A 385 1.69 33.35 16.19
N ARG A 386 0.55 32.68 15.97
CA ARG A 386 0.35 31.29 16.42
C ARG A 386 1.14 30.26 15.60
N VAL A 387 1.40 30.56 14.33
CA VAL A 387 2.21 29.68 13.46
C VAL A 387 3.70 29.85 13.68
N ILE A 388 4.13 31.01 14.18
CA ILE A 388 5.52 31.30 14.54
C ILE A 388 5.64 31.17 16.09
N GLY A 389 5.48 29.92 16.58
CA GLY A 389 5.60 29.61 18.00
C GLY A 389 6.98 30.01 18.56
N ASP A 390 6.96 30.80 19.62
CA ASP A 390 8.12 31.20 20.42
C ASP A 390 8.81 29.95 21.00
N GLY A 391 10.01 29.66 20.49
CA GLY A 391 10.83 28.57 21.00
C GLY A 391 11.41 28.92 22.36
N SER A 392 10.90 28.33 23.42
CA SER A 392 11.60 28.29 24.70
C SER A 392 12.65 27.18 24.69
N ASP A 393 13.92 27.57 24.76
CA ASP A 393 15.04 26.70 25.12
C ASP A 393 14.79 26.03 26.49
N ASP A 394 14.51 24.73 26.50
CA ASP A 394 14.75 23.87 27.65
C ASP A 394 15.69 22.73 27.23
N GLU A 395 16.97 22.89 27.58
CA GLU A 395 17.98 21.85 27.56
C GLU A 395 17.65 20.82 28.65
N ASP A 396 16.96 19.76 28.34
CA ASP A 396 17.19 18.41 28.89
C ASP A 396 16.10 17.43 28.33
N ASP A 397 16.33 16.87 27.15
CA ASP A 397 15.69 15.61 26.84
C ASP A 397 16.50 14.85 25.77
N SER A 398 17.20 13.84 26.24
CA SER A 398 17.70 12.76 25.42
C SER A 398 16.51 11.95 24.91
N GLU A 399 15.69 12.47 23.98
CA GLU A 399 14.76 11.65 23.24
C GLU A 399 15.55 10.69 22.39
N ASP A 400 15.56 9.44 22.80
CA ASP A 400 16.19 8.35 22.07
C ASP A 400 15.46 8.15 20.74
N VAL A 401 16.20 8.16 19.65
CA VAL A 401 15.68 7.82 18.32
C VAL A 401 14.95 6.48 18.42
N PRO A 402 13.70 6.35 17.90
CA PRO A 402 12.97 5.09 17.93
C PRO A 402 13.82 3.93 17.38
N PRO A 403 13.92 2.80 18.06
CA PRO A 403 14.76 1.66 17.64
C PRO A 403 14.51 1.20 16.22
N THR A 404 13.24 1.18 15.76
CA THR A 404 12.88 0.84 14.38
C THR A 404 13.46 1.83 13.38
N LEU A 405 13.38 3.13 13.66
CA LEU A 405 13.95 4.17 12.80
C LEU A 405 15.48 4.09 12.76
N ASP A 406 16.14 3.88 13.91
CA ASP A 406 17.61 3.70 13.98
C ASP A 406 18.05 2.48 13.16
N ALA A 407 17.32 1.35 13.25
CA ALA A 407 17.61 0.15 12.46
C ALA A 407 17.39 0.37 10.95
N LEU A 408 16.33 1.06 10.54
CA LEU A 408 16.09 1.44 9.14
C LEU A 408 17.24 2.29 8.58
N ILE A 409 17.71 3.26 9.34
CA ILE A 409 18.79 4.16 8.89
C ILE A 409 20.13 3.44 8.87
N ARG A 410 20.51 2.74 9.94
CA ARG A 410 21.88 2.23 10.10
C ARG A 410 22.09 0.86 9.50
N VAL A 411 21.05 0.03 9.48
CA VAL A 411 21.15 -1.37 9.03
C VAL A 411 20.57 -1.53 7.62
N ALA A 412 19.32 -1.10 7.39
CA ALA A 412 18.65 -1.31 6.11
C ALA A 412 19.17 -0.38 5.02
N SER A 413 19.20 0.94 5.26
CA SER A 413 19.45 1.92 4.19
C SER A 413 20.80 1.78 3.48
N PRO A 414 21.95 1.49 4.15
CA PRO A 414 23.21 1.27 3.46
C PRO A 414 23.19 0.04 2.56
N PHE A 415 22.39 -0.96 2.90
CA PHE A 415 22.22 -2.16 2.10
C PHE A 415 21.29 -1.90 0.91
N LEU A 416 20.17 -1.23 1.15
CA LEU A 416 19.21 -0.83 0.11
C LEU A 416 19.86 0.09 -0.94
N LEU A 417 20.78 0.97 -0.53
CA LEU A 417 21.53 1.83 -1.44
C LEU A 417 22.33 1.01 -2.47
N ARG A 418 22.93 -0.09 -2.05
CA ARG A 418 23.64 -1.01 -2.96
C ARG A 418 22.67 -1.75 -3.89
N LEU A 419 21.51 -2.17 -3.37
CA LEU A 419 20.48 -2.84 -4.17
C LEU A 419 19.86 -1.91 -5.21
N ALA A 420 19.71 -0.64 -4.90
CA ALA A 420 19.19 0.37 -5.83
C ALA A 420 20.12 0.63 -7.04
N GLN A 421 21.35 0.11 -7.02
CA GLN A 421 22.34 0.23 -8.09
C GLN A 421 22.52 -1.06 -8.89
N THR A 422 21.70 -2.09 -8.65
CA THR A 422 21.78 -3.37 -9.37
C THR A 422 21.14 -3.29 -10.75
N ASP A 423 21.56 -4.17 -11.67
CA ASP A 423 21.00 -4.29 -13.01
C ASP A 423 19.64 -5.03 -13.04
N ASN A 424 19.23 -5.64 -11.92
CA ASN A 424 17.95 -6.33 -11.80
C ASN A 424 16.84 -5.29 -11.51
N GLU A 425 16.02 -5.00 -12.52
CA GLU A 425 14.97 -3.96 -12.46
C GLU A 425 13.99 -4.15 -11.28
N ALA A 426 13.58 -5.37 -10.99
CA ALA A 426 12.64 -5.65 -9.90
C ALA A 426 13.27 -5.36 -8.52
N VAL A 427 14.53 -5.76 -8.33
CA VAL A 427 15.29 -5.51 -7.10
C VAL A 427 15.58 -4.03 -6.94
N GLN A 428 16.01 -3.37 -8.03
CA GLN A 428 16.27 -1.93 -8.07
C GLN A 428 15.01 -1.14 -7.67
N SER A 429 13.88 -1.45 -8.29
CA SER A 429 12.59 -0.79 -8.02
C SER A 429 12.15 -0.99 -6.57
N GLY A 430 12.24 -2.21 -6.03
CA GLY A 430 11.93 -2.49 -4.63
C GLY A 430 12.83 -1.74 -3.65
N ALA A 431 14.13 -1.68 -3.93
CA ALA A 431 15.08 -0.94 -3.10
C ALA A 431 14.84 0.58 -3.14
N ILE A 432 14.54 1.14 -4.31
CA ILE A 432 14.17 2.55 -4.48
C ILE A 432 12.88 2.86 -3.69
N SER A 433 11.88 1.99 -3.77
CA SER A 433 10.63 2.12 -3.01
C SER A 433 10.87 2.12 -1.50
N ALA A 434 11.65 1.17 -0.99
CA ALA A 434 11.99 1.11 0.44
C ALA A 434 12.77 2.36 0.91
N LEU A 435 13.77 2.83 0.14
CA LEU A 435 14.49 4.06 0.44
C LEU A 435 13.59 5.29 0.41
N ASN A 436 12.65 5.34 -0.54
CA ASN A 436 11.65 6.41 -0.62
C ASN A 436 10.80 6.48 0.64
N ASN A 437 10.25 5.34 1.09
CA ASN A 437 9.40 5.30 2.28
C ASN A 437 10.19 5.67 3.54
N ILE A 438 11.42 5.18 3.69
CA ILE A 438 12.32 5.57 4.79
C ILE A 438 12.58 7.08 4.78
N ALA A 439 12.88 7.67 3.63
CA ALA A 439 13.13 9.11 3.53
C ALA A 439 11.87 9.94 3.84
N TRP A 440 10.68 9.48 3.44
CA TRP A 440 9.41 10.11 3.81
C TRP A 440 9.16 10.02 5.32
N THR A 441 9.36 8.85 5.94
CA THR A 441 9.26 8.67 7.39
C THR A 441 10.14 9.66 8.13
N ILE A 442 11.41 9.79 7.70
CA ILE A 442 12.35 10.73 8.32
C ILE A 442 11.92 12.17 8.10
N SER A 443 11.32 12.51 6.96
CA SER A 443 10.86 13.89 6.67
C SER A 443 9.72 14.36 7.60
N ASN A 444 9.03 13.43 8.26
CA ASN A 444 7.94 13.70 9.19
C ASN A 444 8.40 13.77 10.65
N VAL A 445 9.68 13.44 10.92
CA VAL A 445 10.25 13.59 12.26
C VAL A 445 10.55 15.07 12.49
N ASP A 446 10.11 15.60 13.62
CA ASP A 446 10.44 16.96 14.02
C ASP A 446 11.91 17.07 14.47
N PHE A 447 12.74 17.64 13.60
CA PHE A 447 14.17 17.82 13.86
C PHE A 447 14.48 18.96 14.84
N SER A 448 13.49 19.73 15.27
CA SER A 448 13.69 20.74 16.32
C SER A 448 13.77 20.11 17.71
N THR A 449 13.07 19.00 17.90
CA THR A 449 13.05 18.20 19.13
C THR A 449 13.96 16.98 19.04
N ALA A 450 14.04 16.35 17.84
CA ALA A 450 14.90 15.19 17.63
C ALA A 450 16.38 15.55 17.73
N SER A 451 17.07 14.82 18.59
CA SER A 451 18.51 15.00 18.84
C SER A 451 19.30 15.11 17.54
N GLY A 452 20.27 15.99 17.47
CA GLY A 452 21.19 16.15 16.34
C GLY A 452 21.91 14.85 15.91
N ARG A 453 21.68 13.76 16.64
CA ARG A 453 22.13 12.39 16.37
C ARG A 453 21.45 11.78 15.14
N LEU A 454 20.12 11.91 15.00
CA LEU A 454 19.39 11.42 13.82
C LEU A 454 19.85 12.14 12.54
N LYS A 455 19.94 13.46 12.60
CA LYS A 455 20.43 14.26 11.47
C LYS A 455 21.87 13.92 11.09
N LYS A 456 22.73 13.67 12.08
CA LYS A 456 24.14 13.28 11.84
C LYS A 456 24.26 11.90 11.18
N SER A 457 23.40 10.95 11.48
CA SER A 457 23.43 9.62 10.88
C SER A 457 22.77 9.60 9.49
N TRP A 458 21.68 10.34 9.29
CA TRP A 458 20.93 10.33 8.04
C TRP A 458 21.52 11.22 6.93
N ALA A 459 21.96 12.43 7.24
CA ALA A 459 22.40 13.40 6.22
C ALA A 459 23.52 12.89 5.28
N PRO A 460 24.56 12.17 5.76
CA PRO A 460 25.55 11.57 4.86
C PRO A 460 24.96 10.54 3.91
N LEU A 461 24.03 9.71 4.42
CA LEU A 461 23.37 8.67 3.64
C LEU A 461 22.41 9.27 2.60
N ALA A 462 21.63 10.27 2.97
CA ALA A 462 20.81 11.03 2.05
C ALA A 462 21.62 11.64 0.89
N GLN A 463 22.81 12.15 1.20
CA GLN A 463 23.73 12.64 0.17
C GLN A 463 24.27 11.51 -0.74
N GLN A 464 24.54 10.34 -0.20
CA GLN A 464 24.94 9.17 -0.98
C GLN A 464 23.79 8.69 -1.88
N ILE A 465 22.56 8.58 -1.37
CA ILE A 465 21.37 8.24 -2.17
C ILE A 465 21.23 9.23 -3.34
N TRP A 466 21.41 10.52 -3.05
CA TRP A 466 21.34 11.54 -4.10
C TRP A 466 22.41 11.37 -5.17
N SER A 467 23.67 11.21 -4.77
CA SER A 467 24.81 11.16 -5.69
C SER A 467 24.92 9.82 -6.44
N GLU A 468 24.54 8.72 -5.82
CA GLU A 468 24.75 7.36 -6.36
C GLU A 468 23.52 6.76 -7.02
N VAL A 469 22.30 7.25 -6.69
CA VAL A 469 21.03 6.74 -7.26
C VAL A 469 20.32 7.82 -8.08
N VAL A 470 20.02 8.98 -7.47
CA VAL A 470 19.24 10.03 -8.15
C VAL A 470 20.00 10.65 -9.32
N THR A 471 21.21 11.13 -9.09
CA THR A 471 22.01 11.83 -10.11
C THR A 471 22.31 10.97 -11.34
N PRO A 472 22.71 9.68 -11.23
CA PRO A 472 22.97 8.83 -12.39
C PRO A 472 21.72 8.57 -13.24
N VAL A 473 20.56 8.30 -12.62
CA VAL A 473 19.29 8.07 -13.35
C VAL A 473 18.85 9.35 -14.07
N LEU A 474 18.94 10.50 -13.43
CA LEU A 474 18.68 11.78 -14.11
C LEU A 474 19.67 12.06 -15.25
N ALA A 475 20.90 11.54 -15.17
CA ALA A 475 21.90 11.70 -16.23
C ALA A 475 21.66 10.77 -17.43
N SER A 476 21.01 9.63 -17.23
CA SER A 476 20.80 8.61 -18.27
C SER A 476 19.78 9.00 -19.34
N ASN A 477 18.99 10.08 -19.13
CA ASN A 477 17.87 10.46 -19.97
C ASN A 477 16.92 9.29 -20.25
N THR A 478 16.56 8.53 -19.21
CA THR A 478 15.70 7.37 -19.34
C THR A 478 14.37 7.73 -20.00
N ALA A 479 13.91 6.87 -20.92
CA ALA A 479 12.59 6.95 -21.52
C ALA A 479 11.54 6.22 -20.64
N ASP A 480 11.97 5.54 -19.59
CA ASP A 480 11.13 4.85 -18.63
C ASP A 480 10.47 5.84 -17.67
N ILE A 481 9.16 6.01 -17.83
CA ILE A 481 8.36 6.97 -17.05
C ILE A 481 8.17 6.49 -15.60
N GLU A 482 8.07 5.17 -15.38
CA GLU A 482 7.91 4.61 -14.04
C GLU A 482 9.17 4.81 -13.21
N LEU A 483 10.32 4.51 -13.78
CA LEU A 483 11.61 4.76 -13.14
C LEU A 483 11.81 6.27 -12.90
N ALA A 484 11.51 7.13 -13.88
CA ALA A 484 11.60 8.58 -13.71
C ALA A 484 10.69 9.10 -12.58
N SER A 485 9.47 8.57 -12.47
CA SER A 485 8.53 8.92 -11.41
C SER A 485 9.02 8.44 -10.03
N SER A 486 9.52 7.22 -9.93
CA SER A 486 10.05 6.63 -8.70
C SER A 486 11.27 7.37 -8.19
N ILE A 487 12.21 7.68 -9.08
CA ILE A 487 13.41 8.47 -8.75
C ILE A 487 13.07 9.91 -8.37
N THR A 488 12.08 10.52 -9.02
CA THR A 488 11.64 11.87 -8.64
C THR A 488 10.97 11.87 -7.27
N SER A 489 10.18 10.83 -6.95
CA SER A 489 9.60 10.64 -5.61
C SER A 489 10.71 10.51 -4.56
N LEU A 490 11.69 9.62 -4.80
CA LEU A 490 12.85 9.45 -3.90
C LEU A 490 13.64 10.75 -3.74
N ALA A 491 13.89 11.48 -4.83
CA ALA A 491 14.58 12.76 -4.77
C ALA A 491 13.82 13.78 -3.91
N TRP A 492 12.50 13.82 -4.03
CA TRP A 492 11.64 14.69 -3.21
C TRP A 492 11.71 14.32 -1.74
N ALA A 493 11.52 13.04 -1.41
CA ALA A 493 11.60 12.54 -0.05
C ALA A 493 12.97 12.83 0.58
N VAL A 494 14.07 12.55 -0.15
CA VAL A 494 15.44 12.81 0.31
C VAL A 494 15.68 14.31 0.53
N ALA A 495 15.32 15.16 -0.45
CA ALA A 495 15.50 16.60 -0.29
C ALA A 495 14.69 17.16 0.88
N ARG A 496 13.48 16.67 1.10
CA ARG A 496 12.62 17.06 2.23
C ARG A 496 13.20 16.59 3.55
N SER A 497 13.68 15.36 3.66
CA SER A 497 14.22 14.76 4.89
C SER A 497 15.47 15.46 5.42
N VAL A 498 16.20 16.18 4.57
CA VAL A 498 17.38 16.98 4.95
C VAL A 498 17.14 18.49 4.81
N GLN A 499 15.86 18.91 4.72
CA GLN A 499 15.48 20.32 4.64
C GLN A 499 16.22 21.08 3.52
N GLY A 500 16.33 20.46 2.35
CA GLY A 500 17.00 21.04 1.17
C GLY A 500 18.53 21.06 1.22
N GLN A 501 19.17 20.56 2.27
CA GLN A 501 20.62 20.60 2.43
C GLN A 501 21.36 19.53 1.58
N VAL A 502 20.89 19.28 0.36
CA VAL A 502 21.53 18.39 -0.60
C VAL A 502 22.55 19.17 -1.42
N LYS A 503 23.76 18.61 -1.56
CA LYS A 503 24.81 19.20 -2.42
C LYS A 503 24.62 18.67 -3.84
N LEU A 504 24.28 19.56 -4.76
CA LEU A 504 24.17 19.25 -6.17
C LEU A 504 25.58 19.12 -6.80
N SER A 505 25.76 18.12 -7.64
CA SER A 505 27.03 17.92 -8.37
C SER A 505 27.10 18.69 -9.69
N GLY A 506 25.94 19.20 -10.15
CA GLY A 506 25.84 19.92 -11.43
C GLY A 506 24.48 20.62 -11.59
N ASP A 507 23.88 20.47 -12.75
CA ASP A 507 22.64 21.14 -13.16
C ASP A 507 21.39 20.23 -12.90
N GLU A 508 21.37 19.41 -11.85
CA GLU A 508 20.27 18.47 -11.56
C GLU A 508 18.92 19.18 -11.45
N HIS A 509 18.87 20.39 -10.85
CA HIS A 509 17.65 21.19 -10.79
C HIS A 509 17.08 21.50 -12.17
N ARG A 510 17.93 21.77 -13.19
CA ARG A 510 17.47 21.99 -14.57
C ARG A 510 16.95 20.74 -15.24
N LYS A 511 17.45 19.57 -14.84
CA LYS A 511 16.93 18.29 -15.32
C LYS A 511 15.53 18.02 -14.77
N PHE A 512 15.25 18.33 -13.50
CA PHE A 512 13.90 18.28 -12.96
C PHE A 512 12.96 19.28 -13.63
N MET A 513 13.43 20.50 -13.96
CA MET A 513 12.65 21.45 -14.77
C MET A 513 12.34 20.92 -16.17
N ALA A 514 13.31 20.26 -16.83
CA ALA A 514 13.10 19.63 -18.11
C ALA A 514 12.14 18.44 -18.03
N LEU A 515 12.26 17.62 -17.00
CA LEU A 515 11.36 16.50 -16.73
C LEU A 515 9.92 16.98 -16.47
N TYR A 516 9.75 18.08 -15.73
CA TYR A 516 8.45 18.75 -15.58
C TYR A 516 7.84 19.17 -16.92
N GLN A 517 8.64 19.71 -17.85
CA GLN A 517 8.11 20.05 -19.16
C GLN A 517 7.73 18.80 -19.96
N ALA A 518 8.54 17.76 -19.90
CA ALA A 518 8.26 16.48 -20.56
C ALA A 518 7.01 15.77 -19.99
N SER A 519 6.75 15.91 -18.69
CA SER A 519 5.57 15.28 -18.06
C SER A 519 4.24 15.78 -18.62
N LYS A 520 4.21 17.00 -19.20
CA LYS A 520 2.99 17.55 -19.84
C LYS A 520 2.63 16.87 -21.16
N ASP A 521 3.58 16.24 -21.81
CA ASP A 521 3.37 15.54 -23.08
C ASP A 521 2.94 14.08 -22.85
N ILE A 522 2.94 13.61 -21.58
CA ILE A 522 2.49 12.28 -21.20
C ILE A 522 0.96 12.26 -21.21
N PRO A 523 0.31 11.38 -22.00
CA PRO A 523 -1.13 11.26 -21.98
C PRO A 523 -1.60 10.87 -20.58
N ALA A 524 -2.64 11.56 -20.08
CA ALA A 524 -3.29 11.15 -18.84
C ALA A 524 -3.75 9.68 -18.94
N PRO A 525 -3.61 8.86 -17.88
CA PRO A 525 -4.16 7.52 -17.87
C PRO A 525 -5.64 7.56 -18.20
N THR A 526 -6.11 6.59 -19.00
CA THR A 526 -7.51 6.51 -19.44
C THR A 526 -8.49 6.20 -18.31
N ASP A 527 -8.00 5.61 -17.22
CA ASP A 527 -8.73 5.34 -15.99
C ASP A 527 -8.14 6.19 -14.86
N THR A 528 -8.73 7.38 -14.62
CA THR A 528 -8.31 8.31 -13.56
C THR A 528 -9.21 8.25 -12.32
N GLU A 529 -10.21 7.36 -12.26
CA GLU A 529 -11.02 7.21 -11.05
C GLU A 529 -10.15 6.66 -9.91
N GLY A 530 -9.92 7.49 -8.88
CA GLY A 530 -9.19 7.14 -7.67
C GLY A 530 -7.69 7.45 -7.65
N VAL A 531 -7.12 8.04 -8.70
CA VAL A 531 -5.70 8.44 -8.68
C VAL A 531 -5.57 9.82 -8.01
N ASP A 532 -4.76 9.89 -6.94
CA ASP A 532 -4.44 11.16 -6.27
C ASP A 532 -3.70 12.11 -7.22
N PRO A 533 -4.26 13.28 -7.55
CA PRO A 533 -3.62 14.27 -8.44
C PRO A 533 -2.26 14.77 -7.94
N PHE A 534 -2.00 14.67 -6.62
CA PHE A 534 -0.74 15.09 -6.01
C PHE A 534 0.39 14.06 -6.17
N GLN A 535 0.09 12.85 -6.62
CA GLN A 535 1.09 11.83 -6.98
C GLN A 535 1.65 11.99 -8.40
N GLY A 536 1.19 12.98 -9.15
CA GLY A 536 1.62 13.23 -10.51
C GLY A 536 3.13 13.61 -10.61
N LEU A 537 3.78 13.18 -11.68
CA LEU A 537 5.21 13.49 -11.94
C LEU A 537 5.49 15.00 -11.94
N GLY A 538 4.53 15.81 -12.41
CA GLY A 538 4.64 17.28 -12.40
C GLY A 538 4.76 17.82 -10.98
N VAL A 539 3.87 17.39 -10.07
CA VAL A 539 3.89 17.77 -8.64
C VAL A 539 5.20 17.34 -7.98
N LYS A 540 5.63 16.10 -8.21
CA LYS A 540 6.90 15.59 -7.67
C LYS A 540 8.09 16.43 -8.10
N CYS A 541 8.16 16.84 -9.38
CA CYS A 541 9.22 17.72 -9.89
C CYS A 541 9.19 19.10 -9.21
N VAL A 542 8.01 19.67 -9.01
CA VAL A 542 7.84 20.96 -8.32
C VAL A 542 8.30 20.85 -6.86
N GLY A 543 7.87 19.80 -6.15
CA GLY A 543 8.24 19.55 -4.76
C GLY A 543 9.77 19.37 -4.58
N VAL A 544 10.44 18.57 -5.45
CA VAL A 544 11.91 18.47 -5.41
C VAL A 544 12.56 19.84 -5.54
N LEU A 545 12.15 20.61 -6.56
CA LEU A 545 12.74 21.92 -6.83
C LEU A 545 12.52 22.89 -5.67
N GLY A 546 11.31 22.90 -5.08
CA GLY A 546 11.02 23.73 -3.92
C GLY A 546 11.93 23.42 -2.74
N ARG A 547 12.07 22.13 -2.41
CA ARG A 547 12.97 21.73 -1.30
C ARG A 547 14.44 22.08 -1.55
N LEU A 548 14.92 22.00 -2.78
CA LEU A 548 16.30 22.39 -3.13
C LEU A 548 16.54 23.91 -3.05
N ALA A 549 15.50 24.72 -3.06
CA ALA A 549 15.59 26.17 -2.99
C ALA A 549 15.48 26.75 -1.57
N LEU A 550 15.23 25.91 -0.56
CA LEU A 550 15.13 26.33 0.85
C LEU A 550 16.45 26.92 1.34
N ASP A 551 16.39 27.87 2.29
CA ASP A 551 17.57 28.40 2.96
C ASP A 551 18.34 27.25 3.68
N PRO A 552 19.67 27.15 3.57
CA PRO A 552 20.65 28.09 3.01
C PRO A 552 21.08 27.82 1.56
N ALA A 553 20.18 27.53 0.65
CA ALA A 553 20.51 27.28 -0.76
C ALA A 553 21.27 28.47 -1.40
N PRO A 554 22.18 28.22 -2.35
CA PRO A 554 22.86 29.30 -3.09
C PRO A 554 21.85 30.21 -3.80
N LEU A 555 22.02 31.54 -3.70
CA LEU A 555 21.09 32.54 -4.28
C LEU A 555 20.83 32.33 -5.77
N ALA A 556 21.84 31.87 -6.53
CA ALA A 556 21.68 31.60 -7.95
C ALA A 556 20.73 30.42 -8.21
N LEU A 557 20.86 29.35 -7.42
CA LEU A 557 19.96 28.19 -7.46
C LEU A 557 18.54 28.57 -7.06
N ASN A 558 18.40 29.28 -5.94
CA ASN A 558 17.11 29.78 -5.45
C ASN A 558 16.43 30.65 -6.53
N ARG A 559 17.18 31.58 -7.18
CA ARG A 559 16.63 32.40 -8.25
C ARG A 559 16.14 31.59 -9.43
N ASP A 560 16.94 30.64 -9.94
CA ASP A 560 16.56 29.78 -11.09
C ASP A 560 15.25 29.02 -10.77
N ILE A 561 15.16 28.46 -9.56
CA ILE A 561 13.98 27.72 -9.12
C ILE A 561 12.78 28.65 -8.87
N GLY A 562 12.95 29.74 -8.17
CA GLY A 562 11.88 30.71 -7.92
C GLY A 562 11.25 31.27 -9.21
N VAL A 563 12.09 31.62 -10.19
CA VAL A 563 11.61 32.03 -11.52
C VAL A 563 10.86 30.90 -12.23
N PHE A 564 11.32 29.66 -12.09
CA PHE A 564 10.62 28.49 -12.63
C PHE A 564 9.23 28.32 -11.99
N LEU A 565 9.11 28.38 -10.66
CA LEU A 565 7.83 28.25 -9.95
C LEU A 565 6.84 29.35 -10.37
N LEU A 566 7.29 30.60 -10.47
CA LEU A 566 6.46 31.69 -11.01
C LEU A 566 6.04 31.44 -12.47
N THR A 567 6.92 30.80 -13.27
CA THR A 567 6.59 30.44 -14.66
C THR A 567 5.51 29.36 -14.70
N VAL A 568 5.54 28.38 -13.79
CA VAL A 568 4.49 27.36 -13.65
C VAL A 568 3.15 28.04 -13.38
N LEU A 569 3.10 28.95 -12.41
CA LEU A 569 1.90 29.69 -12.06
C LEU A 569 1.41 30.63 -13.15
N SER A 570 2.32 31.27 -13.91
CA SER A 570 1.96 32.22 -14.95
C SER A 570 1.20 31.59 -16.11
N ARG A 571 1.37 30.28 -16.32
CA ARG A 571 0.71 29.48 -17.35
C ARG A 571 -0.68 29.00 -16.99
N LEU A 572 -1.21 29.37 -15.81
CA LEU A 572 -2.60 29.10 -15.46
C LEU A 572 -3.54 29.70 -16.49
N PRO A 573 -4.56 28.98 -16.97
CA PRO A 573 -5.11 27.70 -16.51
C PRO A 573 -4.51 26.44 -17.18
N GLU A 574 -3.48 26.56 -18.02
CA GLU A 574 -2.88 25.43 -18.72
C GLU A 574 -2.08 24.52 -17.78
N THR A 575 -1.58 25.07 -16.67
CA THR A 575 -0.94 24.31 -15.61
C THR A 575 -1.97 23.49 -14.83
N PRO A 576 -1.75 22.19 -14.58
CA PRO A 576 -2.61 21.39 -13.71
C PRO A 576 -2.78 22.04 -12.32
N ALA A 577 -3.98 21.93 -11.75
CA ALA A 577 -4.27 22.58 -10.47
C ALA A 577 -3.37 22.06 -9.33
N ALA A 578 -3.08 20.77 -9.29
CA ALA A 578 -2.19 20.17 -8.28
C ALA A 578 -0.76 20.72 -8.37
N ASP A 579 -0.20 20.87 -9.60
CA ASP A 579 1.10 21.47 -9.81
C ASP A 579 1.16 22.93 -9.34
N ALA A 580 0.06 23.68 -9.54
CA ALA A 580 -0.03 25.07 -9.13
C ALA A 580 -0.15 25.22 -7.60
N VAL A 581 -0.90 24.33 -6.96
CA VAL A 581 -1.01 24.27 -5.49
C VAL A 581 0.37 24.01 -4.89
N GLU A 582 1.07 22.98 -5.38
CA GLU A 582 2.41 22.66 -4.89
C GLU A 582 3.40 23.80 -5.14
N ALA A 583 3.36 24.44 -6.32
CA ALA A 583 4.24 25.58 -6.61
C ALA A 583 3.99 26.77 -5.68
N LEU A 584 2.75 27.01 -5.26
CA LEU A 584 2.42 28.04 -4.27
C LEU A 584 2.96 27.68 -2.89
N ASN A 585 2.73 26.44 -2.43
CA ASN A 585 3.20 25.99 -1.13
C ASN A 585 4.74 26.08 -1.04
N GLU A 586 5.44 25.63 -2.08
CA GLU A 586 6.91 25.77 -2.12
C GLU A 586 7.39 27.22 -2.15
N ILE A 587 6.67 28.14 -2.80
CA ILE A 587 7.00 29.58 -2.74
C ILE A 587 6.80 30.11 -1.33
N PHE A 588 5.75 29.72 -0.63
CA PHE A 588 5.52 30.16 0.74
C PHE A 588 6.62 29.67 1.68
N ASP A 589 7.01 28.40 1.56
CA ASP A 589 8.07 27.82 2.39
C ASP A 589 9.44 28.46 2.11
N ILE A 590 9.82 28.66 0.84
CA ILE A 590 11.10 29.24 0.44
C ILE A 590 11.26 30.67 0.96
N TYR A 591 10.22 31.47 0.84
CA TYR A 591 10.27 32.90 1.15
C TYR A 591 9.50 33.26 2.44
N ALA A 592 9.32 32.29 3.35
CA ALA A 592 8.59 32.47 4.60
C ALA A 592 9.14 33.61 5.45
N ASP A 593 10.44 33.65 5.67
CA ASP A 593 11.11 34.58 6.59
C ASP A 593 12.02 35.58 5.86
N LYS A 594 11.96 36.85 6.29
CA LYS A 594 12.84 37.92 5.78
C LYS A 594 14.31 37.75 6.23
N SER A 595 14.60 36.95 7.25
CA SER A 595 15.95 36.64 7.69
C SER A 595 16.69 35.70 6.77
N TYR A 596 15.96 34.96 5.92
CA TYR A 596 16.56 34.05 4.94
C TYR A 596 17.33 34.81 3.86
N ALA A 597 18.49 34.31 3.49
CA ALA A 597 19.30 34.91 2.44
C ALA A 597 18.55 35.03 1.11
N CYS A 598 17.66 34.09 0.82
CA CYS A 598 16.86 34.04 -0.39
C CYS A 598 15.78 35.15 -0.47
N ASP A 599 15.43 35.82 0.63
CA ASP A 599 14.50 36.96 0.61
C ASP A 599 15.05 38.14 -0.25
N GLU A 600 16.37 38.19 -0.41
CA GLU A 600 17.00 39.12 -1.37
C GLU A 600 16.52 38.88 -2.80
N VAL A 601 16.39 37.63 -3.22
CA VAL A 601 15.88 37.25 -4.55
C VAL A 601 14.42 37.67 -4.69
N TYR A 602 13.58 37.38 -3.69
CA TYR A 602 12.17 37.75 -3.68
C TYR A 602 11.96 39.26 -3.87
N ARG A 603 12.75 40.09 -3.17
CA ARG A 603 12.67 41.56 -3.25
C ARG A 603 13.25 42.12 -4.56
N ASN A 604 14.46 41.70 -4.93
CA ASN A 604 15.18 42.31 -6.05
C ASN A 604 14.58 41.92 -7.40
N ASP A 605 14.08 40.69 -7.54
CA ASP A 605 13.49 40.19 -8.79
C ASP A 605 11.98 40.48 -8.88
N GLY A 606 11.40 41.17 -7.86
CA GLY A 606 10.03 41.67 -7.91
C GLY A 606 8.94 40.58 -7.80
N PHE A 607 9.21 39.47 -7.11
CA PHE A 607 8.30 38.34 -6.98
C PHE A 607 6.96 38.73 -6.38
N HIS A 608 6.94 39.66 -5.42
CA HIS A 608 5.72 40.17 -4.83
C HIS A 608 4.72 40.67 -5.89
N ARG A 609 5.19 41.52 -6.81
CA ARG A 609 4.33 42.06 -7.88
C ARG A 609 3.80 40.96 -8.81
N HIS A 610 4.66 39.99 -9.16
CA HIS A 610 4.25 38.89 -10.01
C HIS A 610 3.18 38.02 -9.34
N LEU A 611 3.30 37.75 -8.04
CA LEU A 611 2.32 36.99 -7.28
C LEU A 611 1.00 37.76 -7.12
N GLU A 612 1.04 39.10 -6.90
CA GLU A 612 -0.19 39.92 -6.89
C GLU A 612 -0.94 39.83 -8.26
N GLU A 613 -0.23 39.92 -9.38
CA GLU A 613 -0.81 39.80 -10.70
C GLU A 613 -1.40 38.39 -10.96
N LEU A 614 -0.89 37.35 -10.31
CA LEU A 614 -1.32 35.96 -10.44
C LEU A 614 -2.53 35.61 -9.56
N LYS A 615 -2.85 36.38 -8.51
CA LYS A 615 -3.93 36.09 -7.55
C LYS A 615 -5.25 35.76 -8.25
N VAL A 616 -5.67 36.58 -9.22
CA VAL A 616 -6.92 36.36 -9.97
C VAL A 616 -6.89 35.05 -10.77
N LYS A 617 -5.74 34.72 -11.37
CA LYS A 617 -5.59 33.47 -12.13
C LYS A 617 -5.65 32.24 -11.22
N VAL A 618 -5.02 32.31 -10.03
CA VAL A 618 -5.03 31.24 -9.03
C VAL A 618 -6.47 31.00 -8.55
N THR A 619 -7.17 32.06 -8.14
CA THR A 619 -8.57 31.96 -7.69
C THR A 619 -9.48 31.36 -8.79
N LYS A 620 -9.28 31.79 -10.06
CA LYS A 620 -10.06 31.24 -11.17
C LYS A 620 -9.70 29.77 -11.44
N ALA A 621 -8.45 29.38 -11.33
CA ALA A 621 -8.03 27.99 -11.50
C ALA A 621 -8.60 27.10 -10.39
N ALA A 622 -8.56 27.54 -9.14
CA ALA A 622 -9.19 26.86 -8.02
C ALA A 622 -10.69 26.66 -8.26
N LYS A 623 -11.44 27.71 -8.62
CA LYS A 623 -12.85 27.61 -8.96
C LYS A 623 -13.15 26.71 -10.18
N GLY A 624 -12.18 26.46 -11.03
CA GLY A 624 -12.28 25.55 -12.18
C GLY A 624 -12.22 24.07 -11.84
N VAL A 625 -11.76 23.70 -10.64
CA VAL A 625 -11.70 22.30 -10.18
C VAL A 625 -13.11 21.83 -9.81
N ASP A 626 -13.53 20.70 -10.35
CA ASP A 626 -14.85 20.11 -10.08
C ASP A 626 -14.91 19.57 -8.64
N ARG A 627 -15.65 20.25 -7.78
CA ARG A 627 -15.79 19.89 -6.36
C ARG A 627 -16.40 18.51 -6.12
N ARG A 628 -17.17 17.97 -7.09
CA ARG A 628 -17.80 16.65 -6.94
C ARG A 628 -16.87 15.51 -7.32
N LYS A 629 -15.95 15.76 -8.25
CA LYS A 629 -14.98 14.75 -8.72
C LYS A 629 -13.72 14.76 -7.87
N ASP A 630 -13.20 15.95 -7.53
CA ASP A 630 -11.91 16.14 -6.91
C ASP A 630 -12.04 17.04 -5.67
N THR A 631 -12.80 16.58 -4.66
CA THR A 631 -13.10 17.35 -3.44
C THR A 631 -11.83 17.81 -2.73
N GLU A 632 -10.83 16.90 -2.59
CA GLU A 632 -9.58 17.20 -1.91
C GLU A 632 -8.72 18.19 -2.69
N LEU A 633 -8.54 18.00 -4.00
CA LEU A 633 -7.83 18.94 -4.84
C LEU A 633 -8.46 20.33 -4.79
N ARG A 634 -9.79 20.39 -4.81
CA ARG A 634 -10.51 21.65 -4.71
C ARG A 634 -10.29 22.35 -3.37
N SER A 635 -10.36 21.62 -2.26
CA SER A 635 -10.09 22.15 -0.91
C SER A 635 -8.68 22.71 -0.80
N ARG A 636 -7.67 21.95 -1.22
CA ARG A 636 -6.27 22.39 -1.20
C ARG A 636 -6.02 23.59 -2.14
N ALA A 637 -6.71 23.67 -3.27
CA ALA A 637 -6.57 24.80 -4.19
C ALA A 637 -7.21 26.09 -3.64
N ASP A 638 -8.36 26.00 -2.96
CA ASP A 638 -9.00 27.12 -2.28
C ASP A 638 -8.12 27.60 -1.11
N GLU A 639 -7.56 26.68 -0.31
CA GLU A 639 -6.62 26.96 0.77
C GLU A 639 -5.34 27.66 0.25
N ALA A 640 -4.72 27.15 -0.80
CA ALA A 640 -3.53 27.76 -1.39
C ALA A 640 -3.82 29.19 -1.91
N GLY A 641 -5.02 29.46 -2.44
CA GLY A 641 -5.49 30.79 -2.85
C GLY A 641 -5.64 31.75 -1.67
N LEU A 642 -6.16 31.26 -0.53
CA LEU A 642 -6.28 32.03 0.70
C LEU A 642 -4.88 32.31 1.28
N ASN A 643 -4.02 31.31 1.34
CA ASN A 643 -2.64 31.43 1.83
C ASN A 643 -1.82 32.39 0.96
N LEU A 644 -2.03 32.44 -0.36
CA LEU A 644 -1.42 33.46 -1.24
C LEU A 644 -1.83 34.87 -0.80
N THR A 645 -3.08 35.07 -0.47
CA THR A 645 -3.57 36.39 0.00
C THR A 645 -2.91 36.79 1.34
N ARG A 646 -2.84 35.87 2.28
CA ARG A 646 -2.20 36.06 3.59
C ARG A 646 -0.70 36.33 3.44
N PHE A 647 -0.01 35.55 2.63
CA PHE A 647 1.42 35.69 2.33
C PHE A 647 1.75 37.05 1.74
N LEU A 648 1.00 37.51 0.74
CA LEU A 648 1.21 38.83 0.14
C LEU A 648 0.99 39.97 1.16
N ALA A 649 -0.04 39.85 2.00
CA ALA A 649 -0.29 40.82 3.07
C ALA A 649 0.86 40.84 4.11
N TYR A 650 1.38 39.67 4.49
CA TYR A 650 2.54 39.53 5.38
C TYR A 650 3.79 40.19 4.78
N LYS A 651 4.19 39.83 3.58
CA LYS A 651 5.36 40.39 2.88
C LYS A 651 5.24 41.91 2.66
N LYS A 652 4.06 42.44 2.44
CA LYS A 652 3.83 43.88 2.34
C LYS A 652 4.04 44.62 3.67
N ARG A 653 3.72 43.96 4.81
CA ARG A 653 4.00 44.52 6.16
C ARG A 653 5.50 44.54 6.44
N GLU A 654 6.20 43.45 6.11
CA GLU A 654 7.66 43.37 6.29
C GLU A 654 8.44 44.42 5.49
N GLN A 655 7.99 44.78 4.30
CA GLN A 655 8.63 45.84 3.49
C GLN A 655 8.43 47.24 4.07
N LYS A 656 7.44 47.43 4.95
CA LYS A 656 7.20 48.73 5.59
C LYS A 656 7.97 48.94 6.92
N ASN A 657 8.41 47.86 7.54
CA ASN A 657 9.22 47.84 8.76
C ASN A 657 10.70 47.63 8.41
#